data_08b045142a567ffaf20fa3e489ed9728
#
_entry.id   08b045142a567ffaf20fa3e489ed9728
#
_cell.length_a   1.000
_cell.length_b   1.000
_cell.length_c   1.000
_cell.angle_alpha   90.00
_cell.angle_beta   90.00
_cell.angle_gamma   90.00
#
_symmetry.space_group_name_H-M   'P 1'
#
loop_
_entity.id
_entity.type
_entity.pdbx_description
1 polymer ?
#
loop_
_entity_poly.entity_id
_entity_poly.type
_entity_poly.pdbx_seq_one_letter_code
_entity_poly.pdbx_strand_id
1 'polypeptide(L)'
;MRWRSAARAGRGAMMTYILRSLVCAFLLLIAGSAGALDPARAVGQFHHTAWTVNQGAPGQVTALAQTADGYLWLGTEIGLYRFDGVRFTRFAPTGTEAFPATSVSTLYAPPGGGLWVGFRYGGVSLIEGGHVRHYGQADGLPTSTVYRFAEDGSGRLWAATFTGPVMLHARRWQRPPAAMAYPGRQGRTLFTDRDSTLWVATENGMVVLRRGAATFERVPAVVGRVSQIAQAPDGAIWVAEADGGVRALAAPGTASPNAQPDAPAASAGLLFDRDGVLWATTLGTGLVRRSPARGAEGFESFRRRDGLSSDYLQPLLEDREGNLWVGSSRGLDRFRHANLVQVPMPEGAQDFAIAADGDALLVGTRNHALQRVQMDSRLALPLRSAITAMHRDAEGGTWLGGPEGLWRLHGGRFEEVSGLPVALRSGVQAIATTPDGAVWLSLNTPGLHRLYQGRWTHLQDIADLPSNGSPLAMQVDAGGRLWLGFARNIAVVLEHGKAVTPWTGEPLDVGNVTALFEDAHGMWIGGERGLARVSGGRLRNVLVDVREDLRGISGIVADAAGDVWFNGARGVVRVRAGDVAGLFGGHGSPRYERFNALDALPGIAAQFRPLPTAARTDDGRLWFATTSGLVSIDPRQIVRNPVAPPVEVLSVTVDGAAVPIRDGQVQLPAGPRNLRIRYTALSLSIPERVRFRYQLDGLDSQWMEGAARSALYNAPGSGRYVFRVRASNNDGVWNEQGAELVVTVAPHYWETGWFRVLCVVAAAALLWLLYLARLRQLAARIRTRLDERHRERERIARELHDTLLQSTQGLILRLHASSRKLAPTDPVRQELEAAMTMAERVGADGRERVRGLRGDVDHARDLGAALMAVLDESHGLDTPVVRLVVEGTPRPMQRCASEEAYMIGREAMLNAFRHAKAGTVQVSLGYGRHAFRLRVDDDGIGFSQEAGTAEGHWGLAGMQERAARAGGTVAIRSGRPGRGTSIDLQIPAAFAWESPYRPGFAGLRDRARAMLKRLRPAPRG
;
A
#
# COMPACT_ATOMS: atom_id res chain seq x y z
N MET A 1 28.85 -42.12 29.63
CA MET A 1 28.85 -40.62 29.81
C MET A 1 27.98 -39.82 28.82
N ARG A 2 27.12 -40.45 27.99
CA ARG A 2 26.28 -39.72 26.97
C ARG A 2 24.79 -39.55 27.35
N TRP A 3 24.35 -39.97 28.53
CA TRP A 3 22.95 -39.86 28.99
C TRP A 3 22.69 -38.71 29.96
N ARG A 4 23.69 -37.96 30.42
CA ARG A 4 23.52 -36.84 31.37
C ARG A 4 23.48 -35.46 30.67
N SER A 5 23.85 -35.37 29.38
CA SER A 5 23.82 -34.08 28.63
C SER A 5 22.46 -33.77 28.02
N ALA A 6 21.67 -34.77 27.61
CA ALA A 6 20.34 -34.56 27.02
C ALA A 6 19.28 -34.06 28.01
N ALA A 7 19.41 -34.46 29.30
CA ALA A 7 18.47 -34.04 30.34
C ALA A 7 18.67 -32.60 30.85
N ARG A 8 19.88 -32.02 30.64
CA ARG A 8 20.13 -30.61 30.96
C ARG A 8 19.68 -29.64 29.86
N ALA A 9 19.76 -30.02 28.58
CA ALA A 9 19.30 -29.23 27.46
C ALA A 9 17.76 -29.09 27.41
N GLY A 10 17.03 -30.18 27.77
CA GLY A 10 15.56 -30.16 27.83
C GLY A 10 15.01 -29.30 28.99
N ARG A 11 15.68 -29.25 30.14
CA ARG A 11 15.26 -28.39 31.26
C ARG A 11 15.51 -26.91 30.99
N GLY A 12 16.58 -26.55 30.25
CA GLY A 12 16.85 -25.14 29.85
C GLY A 12 15.84 -24.60 28.85
N ALA A 13 15.43 -25.42 27.89
CA ALA A 13 14.41 -25.02 26.90
C ALA A 13 13.00 -24.87 27.51
N MET A 14 12.65 -25.77 28.43
CA MET A 14 11.36 -25.73 29.16
C MET A 14 11.27 -24.54 30.12
N MET A 15 12.38 -24.20 30.78
CA MET A 15 12.45 -23.05 31.68
C MET A 15 12.41 -21.71 30.93
N THR A 16 13.02 -21.62 29.75
CA THR A 16 12.90 -20.45 28.85
C THR A 16 11.51 -20.30 28.23
N TYR A 17 10.82 -21.40 27.96
CA TYR A 17 9.41 -21.38 27.53
C TYR A 17 8.47 -20.91 28.64
N ILE A 18 8.64 -21.44 29.86
CA ILE A 18 7.86 -21.01 31.02
C ILE A 18 8.14 -19.55 31.38
N LEU A 19 9.39 -19.10 31.33
CA LEU A 19 9.73 -17.72 31.59
C LEU A 19 9.18 -16.77 30.53
N ARG A 20 9.23 -17.16 29.27
CA ARG A 20 8.59 -16.40 28.16
C ARG A 20 7.06 -16.36 28.31
N SER A 21 6.44 -17.48 28.68
CA SER A 21 5.00 -17.52 28.92
C SER A 21 4.60 -16.70 30.16
N LEU A 22 5.41 -16.69 31.22
CA LEU A 22 5.18 -15.85 32.40
C LEU A 22 5.43 -14.37 32.11
N VAL A 23 6.43 -14.03 31.32
CA VAL A 23 6.68 -12.65 30.87
C VAL A 23 5.56 -12.18 29.91
N CYS A 24 5.09 -13.03 29.00
CA CYS A 24 3.92 -12.71 28.17
C CYS A 24 2.64 -12.59 29.00
N ALA A 25 2.41 -13.45 29.98
CA ALA A 25 1.28 -13.35 30.91
C ALA A 25 1.38 -12.11 31.81
N PHE A 26 2.58 -11.76 32.28
CA PHE A 26 2.83 -10.55 33.06
C PHE A 26 2.70 -9.28 32.21
N LEU A 27 3.13 -9.31 30.93
CA LEU A 27 2.90 -8.22 29.97
C LEU A 27 1.43 -8.10 29.58
N LEU A 28 0.66 -9.19 29.54
CA LEU A 28 -0.78 -9.18 29.34
C LEU A 28 -1.54 -8.65 30.57
N LEU A 29 -0.98 -8.81 31.78
CA LEU A 29 -1.54 -8.23 33.02
C LEU A 29 -1.19 -6.75 33.19
N ILE A 30 -0.17 -6.23 32.49
CA ILE A 30 0.21 -4.80 32.44
C ILE A 30 -0.45 -4.09 31.23
N ALA A 31 -1.10 -4.80 30.33
CA ALA A 31 -1.97 -4.17 29.36
C ALA A 31 -3.10 -3.48 30.13
N GLY A 32 -2.87 -2.22 30.50
CA GLY A 32 -3.83 -1.39 31.18
C GLY A 32 -5.14 -1.44 30.40
N SER A 33 -6.19 -2.01 31.01
CA SER A 33 -7.53 -1.89 30.45
C SER A 33 -7.82 -0.39 30.33
N ALA A 34 -8.25 0.06 29.16
CA ALA A 34 -8.82 1.40 29.05
C ALA A 34 -9.87 1.54 30.13
N GLY A 35 -9.72 2.51 31.03
CA GLY A 35 -10.76 2.81 32.03
C GLY A 35 -12.05 3.15 31.29
N ALA A 36 -13.21 2.85 31.89
CA ALA A 36 -14.48 3.35 31.41
C ALA A 36 -14.63 4.86 31.76
N LEU A 37 -15.82 5.33 31.78
CA LEU A 37 -16.14 6.71 32.13
C LEU A 37 -15.99 6.90 33.66
N ASP A 38 -15.19 7.85 34.08
CA ASP A 38 -14.88 8.10 35.49
C ASP A 38 -16.16 8.11 36.38
N PRO A 39 -16.27 7.19 37.37
CA PRO A 39 -17.45 7.08 38.20
C PRO A 39 -17.75 8.33 39.01
N ALA A 40 -16.74 9.12 39.36
CA ALA A 40 -16.90 10.32 40.20
C ALA A 40 -17.45 11.52 39.43
N ARG A 41 -17.39 11.53 38.10
CA ARG A 41 -17.87 12.65 37.27
C ARG A 41 -19.38 12.60 37.03
N ALA A 42 -20.02 13.75 36.87
CA ALA A 42 -21.38 13.83 36.39
C ALA A 42 -21.49 13.54 34.89
N VAL A 43 -22.65 13.11 34.39
CA VAL A 43 -22.84 12.75 32.98
C VAL A 43 -22.48 13.91 32.04
N GLY A 44 -22.86 15.15 32.40
CA GLY A 44 -22.54 16.33 31.60
C GLY A 44 -21.07 16.75 31.58
N GLN A 45 -20.22 16.10 32.38
CA GLN A 45 -18.77 16.35 32.38
C GLN A 45 -17.98 15.44 31.43
N PHE A 46 -18.63 14.46 30.82
CA PHE A 46 -18.04 13.67 29.74
C PHE A 46 -18.13 14.42 28.42
N HIS A 47 -17.21 14.12 27.54
CA HIS A 47 -17.30 14.61 26.16
C HIS A 47 -18.42 13.86 25.44
N HIS A 48 -19.46 14.55 25.10
CA HIS A 48 -20.58 14.03 24.32
C HIS A 48 -20.47 14.41 22.86
N THR A 49 -20.80 13.48 21.96
CA THR A 49 -20.93 13.72 20.54
C THR A 49 -22.21 13.05 20.05
N ALA A 50 -23.05 13.78 19.34
CA ALA A 50 -24.26 13.26 18.70
C ALA A 50 -24.10 13.28 17.20
N TRP A 51 -24.41 12.17 16.52
CA TRP A 51 -24.54 12.09 15.07
C TRP A 51 -26.01 11.90 14.72
N THR A 52 -26.56 12.87 14.06
CA THR A 52 -27.92 12.83 13.52
C THR A 52 -27.94 12.46 12.05
N VAL A 53 -29.12 12.29 11.47
CA VAL A 53 -29.27 12.01 10.02
C VAL A 53 -28.61 13.10 9.16
N ASN A 54 -28.65 14.36 9.60
CA ASN A 54 -28.00 15.47 8.89
C ASN A 54 -26.46 15.36 8.88
N GLN A 55 -25.89 14.59 9.80
CA GLN A 55 -24.46 14.32 9.91
C GLN A 55 -24.09 12.94 9.34
N GLY A 56 -25.00 12.31 8.60
CA GLY A 56 -24.80 11.05 7.91
C GLY A 56 -25.04 9.79 8.75
N ALA A 57 -25.50 9.92 9.99
CA ALA A 57 -25.91 8.76 10.78
C ALA A 57 -27.15 8.12 10.15
N PRO A 58 -27.30 6.79 10.25
CA PRO A 58 -28.59 6.18 9.95
C PRO A 58 -29.64 6.68 10.96
N GLY A 59 -30.91 6.65 10.56
CA GLY A 59 -32.01 7.09 11.44
C GLY A 59 -32.11 6.25 12.71
N GLN A 60 -33.25 5.63 12.97
CA GLN A 60 -33.48 4.84 14.17
C GLN A 60 -32.46 3.68 14.32
N VAL A 61 -31.62 3.76 15.34
CA VAL A 61 -30.65 2.72 15.71
C VAL A 61 -31.30 1.78 16.71
N THR A 62 -31.46 0.51 16.33
CA THR A 62 -32.15 -0.54 17.10
C THR A 62 -31.20 -1.49 17.82
N ALA A 63 -29.97 -1.63 17.32
CA ALA A 63 -28.96 -2.52 17.89
C ALA A 63 -27.54 -1.99 17.65
N LEU A 64 -26.64 -2.30 18.58
CA LEU A 64 -25.21 -1.99 18.50
C LEU A 64 -24.39 -3.23 18.80
N ALA A 65 -23.26 -3.40 18.10
CA ALA A 65 -22.24 -4.40 18.40
C ALA A 65 -20.89 -3.91 17.93
N GLN A 66 -19.80 -4.33 18.58
CA GLN A 66 -18.43 -4.11 18.10
C GLN A 66 -17.78 -5.45 17.77
N THR A 67 -17.31 -5.60 16.55
CA THR A 67 -16.61 -6.81 16.08
C THR A 67 -15.12 -6.80 16.42
N ALA A 68 -14.48 -7.96 16.29
CA ALA A 68 -13.07 -8.13 16.63
C ALA A 68 -12.12 -7.24 15.83
N ASP A 69 -12.49 -6.89 14.61
CA ASP A 69 -11.77 -5.96 13.75
C ASP A 69 -11.89 -4.48 14.20
N GLY A 70 -12.77 -4.17 15.17
CA GLY A 70 -12.94 -2.85 15.77
C GLY A 70 -14.09 -2.02 15.21
N TYR A 71 -14.78 -2.45 14.14
CA TYR A 71 -15.95 -1.74 13.63
C TYR A 71 -17.10 -1.69 14.63
N LEU A 72 -17.72 -0.53 14.73
CA LEU A 72 -19.01 -0.40 15.39
C LEU A 72 -20.11 -0.69 14.35
N TRP A 73 -20.93 -1.70 14.64
CA TRP A 73 -22.07 -2.07 13.82
C TRP A 73 -23.37 -1.53 14.38
N LEU A 74 -24.19 -1.00 13.48
CA LEU A 74 -25.49 -0.43 13.80
C LEU A 74 -26.58 -1.17 13.05
N GLY A 75 -27.46 -1.83 13.80
CA GLY A 75 -28.71 -2.33 13.28
C GLY A 75 -29.74 -1.21 13.22
N THR A 76 -30.47 -1.10 12.13
CA THR A 76 -31.50 -0.09 11.91
C THR A 76 -32.73 -0.69 11.25
N GLU A 77 -33.83 0.07 11.16
CA GLU A 77 -35.01 -0.37 10.44
C GLU A 77 -34.82 -0.47 8.92
N ILE A 78 -33.80 0.22 8.38
CA ILE A 78 -33.53 0.30 6.93
C ILE A 78 -32.28 -0.48 6.50
N GLY A 79 -31.65 -1.19 7.40
CA GLY A 79 -30.49 -2.03 7.10
C GLY A 79 -29.44 -2.06 8.17
N LEU A 80 -28.33 -2.71 7.82
CA LEU A 80 -27.14 -2.85 8.65
C LEU A 80 -26.11 -1.83 8.20
N TYR A 81 -25.49 -1.14 9.15
CA TYR A 81 -24.43 -0.16 8.92
C TYR A 81 -23.20 -0.51 9.74
N ARG A 82 -22.03 -0.16 9.23
CA ARG A 82 -20.77 -0.15 9.98
C ARG A 82 -20.22 1.26 10.08
N PHE A 83 -19.58 1.57 11.19
CA PHE A 83 -18.99 2.86 11.50
C PHE A 83 -17.52 2.68 11.89
N ASP A 84 -16.64 3.44 11.27
CA ASP A 84 -15.18 3.41 11.51
C ASP A 84 -14.69 4.57 12.40
N GLY A 85 -15.61 5.25 13.08
CA GLY A 85 -15.33 6.46 13.84
C GLY A 85 -15.54 7.77 13.04
N VAL A 86 -15.51 7.69 11.69
CA VAL A 86 -15.62 8.85 10.78
C VAL A 86 -16.80 8.74 9.85
N ARG A 87 -17.09 7.54 9.33
CA ARG A 87 -18.08 7.33 8.26
C ARG A 87 -19.02 6.19 8.59
N PHE A 88 -20.30 6.44 8.35
CA PHE A 88 -21.33 5.40 8.32
C PHE A 88 -21.38 4.80 6.92
N THR A 89 -21.18 3.50 6.82
CA THR A 89 -21.25 2.77 5.56
C THR A 89 -22.32 1.71 5.64
N ARG A 90 -23.31 1.77 4.77
CA ARG A 90 -24.31 0.72 4.69
C ARG A 90 -23.64 -0.57 4.21
N PHE A 91 -23.83 -1.65 4.96
CA PHE A 91 -23.33 -2.94 4.60
C PHE A 91 -24.31 -3.64 3.63
N ALA A 92 -23.78 -4.04 2.49
CA ALA A 92 -24.50 -4.88 1.52
C ALA A 92 -23.69 -6.16 1.31
N PRO A 93 -24.31 -7.34 1.35
CA PRO A 93 -23.62 -8.59 1.04
C PRO A 93 -23.01 -8.55 -0.35
N THR A 94 -21.80 -9.08 -0.49
CA THR A 94 -21.15 -9.26 -1.79
C THR A 94 -21.68 -10.56 -2.41
N GLY A 95 -22.46 -10.45 -3.49
CA GLY A 95 -23.05 -11.60 -4.19
C GLY A 95 -24.55 -11.47 -4.43
N THR A 96 -25.17 -12.57 -4.82
CA THR A 96 -26.61 -12.63 -5.17
C THR A 96 -27.55 -12.75 -3.97
N GLU A 97 -27.03 -12.88 -2.75
CA GLU A 97 -27.83 -13.11 -1.54
C GLU A 97 -28.08 -11.78 -0.81
N ALA A 98 -29.27 -11.22 -1.00
CA ALA A 98 -29.74 -10.09 -0.20
C ALA A 98 -30.12 -10.54 1.20
N PHE A 99 -30.07 -9.64 2.21
CA PHE A 99 -30.57 -9.93 3.54
C PHE A 99 -32.06 -10.33 3.50
N PRO A 100 -32.50 -11.26 4.38
CA PRO A 100 -33.89 -11.73 4.41
C PRO A 100 -34.87 -10.62 4.77
N ALA A 101 -34.45 -9.58 5.47
CA ALA A 101 -35.22 -8.38 5.79
C ALA A 101 -34.30 -7.16 5.97
N THR A 102 -34.83 -5.96 5.85
CA THR A 102 -34.08 -4.72 6.09
C THR A 102 -34.05 -4.33 7.57
N SER A 103 -35.14 -4.60 8.32
CA SER A 103 -35.28 -4.18 9.71
C SER A 103 -34.48 -5.10 10.65
N VAL A 104 -33.31 -4.64 11.05
CA VAL A 104 -32.44 -5.32 12.03
C VAL A 104 -32.99 -5.06 13.42
N SER A 105 -33.18 -6.10 14.24
CA SER A 105 -33.66 -6.02 15.60
C SER A 105 -32.57 -6.21 16.65
N THR A 106 -31.54 -6.99 16.36
CA THR A 106 -30.46 -7.28 17.29
C THR A 106 -29.19 -7.65 16.57
N LEU A 107 -28.06 -7.38 17.24
CA LEU A 107 -26.71 -7.74 16.81
C LEU A 107 -26.01 -8.47 17.93
N TYR A 108 -25.16 -9.44 17.57
CA TYR A 108 -24.28 -10.12 18.52
C TYR A 108 -22.94 -10.45 17.86
N ALA A 109 -21.87 -9.95 18.46
CA ALA A 109 -20.50 -10.25 18.05
C ALA A 109 -19.84 -11.13 19.13
N PRO A 110 -19.74 -12.47 18.92
CA PRO A 110 -19.12 -13.36 19.88
C PRO A 110 -17.60 -13.15 19.94
N PRO A 111 -16.94 -13.50 21.04
CA PRO A 111 -15.48 -13.41 21.17
C PRO A 111 -14.72 -14.24 20.12
N GLY A 112 -15.33 -15.32 19.62
CA GLY A 112 -14.77 -16.20 18.59
C GLY A 112 -14.77 -15.61 17.18
N GLY A 113 -15.33 -14.40 16.99
CA GLY A 113 -15.43 -13.70 15.71
C GLY A 113 -16.77 -13.86 15.01
N GLY A 114 -16.95 -13.12 13.93
CA GLY A 114 -18.22 -13.03 13.20
C GLY A 114 -19.23 -12.06 13.82
N LEU A 115 -20.31 -11.80 13.08
CA LEU A 115 -21.42 -10.95 13.52
C LEU A 115 -22.74 -11.66 13.21
N TRP A 116 -23.53 -11.93 14.24
CA TRP A 116 -24.88 -12.42 14.16
C TRP A 116 -25.86 -11.27 14.06
N VAL A 117 -26.71 -11.30 13.04
CA VAL A 117 -27.72 -10.26 12.76
C VAL A 117 -29.12 -10.90 12.84
N GLY A 118 -29.94 -10.45 13.78
CA GLY A 118 -31.33 -10.85 13.92
C GLY A 118 -32.27 -9.81 13.31
N PHE A 119 -33.34 -10.27 12.70
CA PHE A 119 -34.31 -9.40 12.01
C PHE A 119 -35.68 -9.37 12.69
N ARG A 120 -36.42 -8.26 12.51
CA ARG A 120 -37.74 -8.04 13.13
C ARG A 120 -38.82 -9.00 12.62
N TYR A 121 -38.76 -9.38 11.35
CA TYR A 121 -39.76 -10.23 10.73
C TYR A 121 -39.29 -11.67 10.50
N GLY A 122 -38.31 -12.10 11.30
CA GLY A 122 -37.73 -13.43 11.25
C GLY A 122 -36.46 -13.49 10.37
N GLY A 123 -35.73 -14.56 10.59
CA GLY A 123 -34.44 -14.79 9.97
C GLY A 123 -33.26 -14.27 10.80
N VAL A 124 -32.13 -14.90 10.55
CA VAL A 124 -30.85 -14.59 11.16
C VAL A 124 -29.78 -14.66 10.06
N SER A 125 -28.82 -13.77 10.10
CA SER A 125 -27.64 -13.85 9.22
C SER A 125 -26.36 -13.88 10.05
N LEU A 126 -25.41 -14.69 9.64
CA LEU A 126 -24.03 -14.70 10.16
C LEU A 126 -23.14 -14.07 9.11
N ILE A 127 -22.37 -13.08 9.51
CA ILE A 127 -21.33 -12.43 8.70
C ILE A 127 -19.97 -12.87 9.26
N GLU A 128 -19.18 -13.55 8.46
CA GLU A 128 -17.87 -14.06 8.86
C GLU A 128 -16.91 -14.06 7.65
N GLY A 129 -15.71 -13.48 7.81
CA GLY A 129 -14.72 -13.43 6.74
C GLY A 129 -15.20 -12.80 5.43
N GLY A 130 -16.14 -11.85 5.50
CA GLY A 130 -16.75 -11.22 4.30
C GLY A 130 -17.86 -12.04 3.65
N HIS A 131 -18.16 -13.25 4.13
CA HIS A 131 -19.26 -14.11 3.67
C HIS A 131 -20.48 -13.92 4.56
N VAL A 132 -21.67 -14.03 3.94
CA VAL A 132 -22.92 -13.94 4.64
C VAL A 132 -23.68 -15.26 4.48
N ARG A 133 -24.07 -15.83 5.61
CA ARG A 133 -24.91 -17.02 5.66
C ARG A 133 -26.25 -16.67 6.28
N HIS A 134 -27.34 -17.00 5.58
CA HIS A 134 -28.70 -16.79 6.08
C HIS A 134 -29.28 -18.06 6.70
N TYR A 135 -30.09 -17.85 7.74
CA TYR A 135 -30.87 -18.89 8.39
C TYR A 135 -32.34 -18.46 8.40
N GLY A 136 -33.23 -19.31 7.93
CA GLY A 136 -34.65 -19.05 7.85
C GLY A 136 -35.50 -20.19 8.41
N GLN A 137 -36.73 -20.25 7.98
CA GLN A 137 -37.66 -21.27 8.42
C GLN A 137 -37.20 -22.68 8.04
N ALA A 138 -36.55 -22.84 6.88
CA ALA A 138 -36.00 -24.13 6.45
C ALA A 138 -34.87 -24.62 7.39
N ASP A 139 -34.19 -23.71 8.07
CA ASP A 139 -33.13 -23.99 9.05
C ASP A 139 -33.69 -24.12 10.47
N GLY A 140 -35.02 -24.09 10.66
CA GLY A 140 -35.72 -24.25 11.95
C GLY A 140 -35.97 -22.96 12.72
N LEU A 141 -35.66 -21.78 12.14
CA LEU A 141 -36.00 -20.50 12.76
C LEU A 141 -37.49 -20.17 12.60
N PRO A 142 -38.19 -19.73 13.66
CA PRO A 142 -39.56 -19.25 13.51
C PRO A 142 -39.57 -17.89 12.72
N THR A 143 -40.69 -17.68 11.98
CA THR A 143 -40.96 -16.43 11.29
C THR A 143 -41.43 -15.35 12.26
N SER A 144 -40.57 -15.00 13.23
CA SER A 144 -40.87 -14.04 14.28
C SER A 144 -39.65 -13.20 14.61
N THR A 145 -39.84 -12.07 15.25
CA THR A 145 -38.73 -11.19 15.65
C THR A 145 -37.72 -11.91 16.50
N VAL A 146 -36.44 -11.76 16.16
CA VAL A 146 -35.31 -12.18 16.97
C VAL A 146 -34.92 -11.02 17.85
N TYR A 147 -35.08 -11.15 19.17
CA TYR A 147 -34.87 -10.05 20.10
C TYR A 147 -33.44 -9.95 20.64
N ARG A 148 -32.78 -11.08 20.87
CA ARG A 148 -31.43 -11.12 21.45
C ARG A 148 -30.75 -12.46 21.23
N PHE A 149 -29.43 -12.44 21.22
CA PHE A 149 -28.57 -13.64 21.24
C PHE A 149 -27.81 -13.73 22.56
N ALA A 150 -27.52 -14.94 22.99
CA ALA A 150 -26.58 -15.23 24.07
C ALA A 150 -26.00 -16.65 23.87
N GLU A 151 -24.80 -16.88 24.39
CA GLU A 151 -24.20 -18.21 24.47
C GLU A 151 -24.38 -18.78 25.85
N ASP A 152 -24.76 -20.06 25.96
CA ASP A 152 -24.84 -20.72 27.28
C ASP A 152 -23.47 -21.21 27.77
N GLY A 153 -23.41 -21.73 28.96
CA GLY A 153 -22.19 -22.23 29.58
C GLY A 153 -21.51 -23.39 28.85
N SER A 154 -22.13 -23.94 27.81
CA SER A 154 -21.54 -24.96 26.91
C SER A 154 -21.08 -24.39 25.57
N GLY A 155 -21.21 -23.05 25.36
CA GLY A 155 -20.88 -22.39 24.13
C GLY A 155 -21.94 -22.54 23.02
N ARG A 156 -23.15 -22.99 23.35
CA ARG A 156 -24.26 -23.03 22.38
C ARG A 156 -24.89 -21.66 22.26
N LEU A 157 -25.09 -21.22 21.03
CA LEU A 157 -25.76 -19.97 20.73
C LEU A 157 -27.29 -20.15 20.84
N TRP A 158 -27.91 -19.23 21.57
CA TRP A 158 -29.34 -19.10 21.74
C TRP A 158 -29.84 -17.79 21.13
N ALA A 159 -31.08 -17.83 20.62
CA ALA A 159 -31.77 -16.63 20.17
C ALA A 159 -33.15 -16.53 20.87
N ALA A 160 -33.43 -15.38 21.47
CA ALA A 160 -34.75 -15.06 22.00
C ALA A 160 -35.66 -14.70 20.82
N THR A 161 -36.82 -15.34 20.71
CA THR A 161 -37.81 -15.01 19.67
C THR A 161 -39.19 -14.77 20.28
N PHE A 162 -40.06 -14.10 19.56
CA PHE A 162 -41.45 -13.89 20.01
C PHE A 162 -42.19 -15.22 20.29
N THR A 163 -41.83 -16.27 19.58
CA THR A 163 -42.44 -17.60 19.73
C THR A 163 -41.63 -18.56 20.63
N GLY A 164 -40.74 -18.06 21.44
CA GLY A 164 -39.89 -18.78 22.38
C GLY A 164 -38.42 -18.74 22.01
N PRO A 165 -37.52 -19.14 22.93
CA PRO A 165 -36.11 -19.25 22.64
C PRO A 165 -35.84 -20.43 21.68
N VAL A 166 -34.82 -20.28 20.83
CA VAL A 166 -34.29 -21.32 19.99
C VAL A 166 -32.79 -21.42 20.17
N MET A 167 -32.20 -22.62 20.01
CA MET A 167 -30.79 -22.86 20.13
C MET A 167 -30.21 -23.37 18.80
N LEU A 168 -28.97 -22.95 18.50
CA LEU A 168 -28.25 -23.44 17.32
C LEU A 168 -27.53 -24.76 17.66
N HIS A 169 -27.87 -25.83 16.91
CA HIS A 169 -27.22 -27.13 17.00
C HIS A 169 -26.96 -27.68 15.60
N ALA A 170 -25.74 -28.13 15.31
CA ALA A 170 -25.36 -28.69 14.02
C ALA A 170 -25.80 -27.82 12.82
N ARG A 171 -25.67 -26.49 12.93
CA ARG A 171 -26.05 -25.48 11.93
C ARG A 171 -27.56 -25.38 11.66
N ARG A 172 -28.42 -25.93 12.55
CA ARG A 172 -29.87 -25.76 12.50
C ARG A 172 -30.39 -25.18 13.81
N TRP A 173 -31.39 -24.32 13.71
CA TRP A 173 -32.08 -23.77 14.85
C TRP A 173 -33.17 -24.72 15.31
N GLN A 174 -33.28 -24.92 16.59
CA GLN A 174 -34.30 -25.81 17.16
C GLN A 174 -34.80 -25.26 18.50
N ARG A 175 -36.06 -25.54 18.79
CA ARG A 175 -36.62 -25.23 20.10
C ARG A 175 -35.95 -26.11 21.19
N PRO A 176 -35.92 -25.63 22.46
CA PRO A 176 -35.48 -26.49 23.54
C PRO A 176 -36.27 -27.82 23.52
N PRO A 177 -35.59 -28.97 23.59
CA PRO A 177 -36.27 -30.25 23.73
C PRO A 177 -37.23 -30.24 24.92
N ALA A 178 -38.32 -30.99 24.85
CA ALA A 178 -39.28 -31.09 25.96
C ALA A 178 -38.62 -31.51 27.27
N ALA A 179 -37.55 -32.29 27.22
CA ALA A 179 -36.75 -32.70 28.38
C ALA A 179 -36.10 -31.53 29.13
N MET A 180 -35.88 -30.38 28.47
CA MET A 180 -35.34 -29.13 29.10
C MET A 180 -36.41 -28.40 29.89
N ALA A 181 -37.67 -28.80 29.83
CA ALA A 181 -38.80 -28.27 30.62
C ALA A 181 -38.90 -26.72 30.57
N TYR A 182 -38.74 -26.11 29.36
CA TYR A 182 -38.92 -24.65 29.19
C TYR A 182 -40.40 -24.28 29.43
N PRO A 183 -40.71 -23.45 30.45
CA PRO A 183 -42.08 -23.25 30.86
C PRO A 183 -42.83 -22.10 30.16
N GLY A 184 -42.16 -21.36 29.28
CA GLY A 184 -42.73 -20.19 28.60
C GLY A 184 -43.13 -20.45 27.15
N ARG A 185 -43.94 -19.57 26.55
CA ARG A 185 -44.26 -19.54 25.13
C ARG A 185 -43.46 -18.49 24.36
N GLN A 186 -42.98 -17.45 25.04
CA GLN A 186 -42.20 -16.34 24.47
C GLN A 186 -40.79 -16.34 25.08
N GLY A 187 -39.82 -15.88 24.31
CA GLY A 187 -38.50 -15.49 24.82
C GLY A 187 -38.26 -14.05 24.45
N ARG A 188 -38.31 -13.14 25.43
CA ARG A 188 -38.19 -11.67 25.18
C ARG A 188 -36.75 -11.17 25.19
N THR A 189 -35.94 -11.69 26.10
CA THR A 189 -34.50 -11.37 26.15
C THR A 189 -33.75 -12.54 26.75
N LEU A 190 -32.46 -12.60 26.44
CA LEU A 190 -31.51 -13.58 26.95
C LEU A 190 -30.28 -12.85 27.52
N PHE A 191 -29.71 -13.45 28.56
CA PHE A 191 -28.46 -12.95 29.16
C PHE A 191 -27.72 -14.15 29.79
N THR A 192 -26.40 -14.20 29.61
CA THR A 192 -25.56 -15.19 30.29
C THR A 192 -24.70 -14.47 31.31
N ASP A 193 -24.82 -14.87 32.56
CA ASP A 193 -24.05 -14.30 33.67
C ASP A 193 -22.62 -14.84 33.73
N ARG A 194 -21.82 -14.29 34.66
CA ARG A 194 -20.41 -14.71 34.85
C ARG A 194 -20.27 -16.17 35.31
N ASP A 195 -21.31 -16.73 35.95
CA ASP A 195 -21.36 -18.13 36.37
C ASP A 195 -21.83 -19.04 35.21
N SER A 196 -21.95 -18.49 34.02
CA SER A 196 -22.43 -19.19 32.82
C SER A 196 -23.86 -19.70 32.93
N THR A 197 -24.71 -19.07 33.74
CA THR A 197 -26.16 -19.31 33.81
C THR A 197 -26.86 -18.52 32.73
N LEU A 198 -27.64 -19.19 31.90
CA LEU A 198 -28.46 -18.53 30.88
C LEU A 198 -29.80 -18.09 31.51
N TRP A 199 -30.03 -16.79 31.54
CA TRP A 199 -31.27 -16.13 31.98
C TRP A 199 -32.18 -15.90 30.80
N VAL A 200 -33.46 -16.21 30.91
CA VAL A 200 -34.47 -15.99 29.87
C VAL A 200 -35.67 -15.27 30.47
N ALA A 201 -36.01 -14.11 29.92
CA ALA A 201 -37.27 -13.46 30.26
C ALA A 201 -38.40 -14.00 29.40
N THR A 202 -39.48 -14.42 30.03
CA THR A 202 -40.69 -15.00 29.43
C THR A 202 -41.85 -14.03 29.53
N GLU A 203 -43.01 -14.40 29.02
CA GLU A 203 -44.24 -13.65 29.25
C GLU A 203 -44.76 -13.71 30.69
N ASN A 204 -44.35 -14.67 31.48
CA ASN A 204 -44.81 -14.97 32.80
C ASN A 204 -43.72 -14.91 33.91
N GLY A 205 -42.67 -14.13 33.67
CA GLY A 205 -41.55 -14.01 34.60
C GLY A 205 -40.21 -14.44 33.99
N MET A 206 -39.30 -14.90 34.81
CA MET A 206 -37.93 -15.27 34.36
C MET A 206 -37.64 -16.75 34.66
N VAL A 207 -36.84 -17.34 33.79
CA VAL A 207 -36.30 -18.70 34.00
C VAL A 207 -34.81 -18.70 33.77
N VAL A 208 -34.13 -19.69 34.37
CA VAL A 208 -32.67 -19.85 34.25
C VAL A 208 -32.33 -21.26 33.84
N LEU A 209 -31.28 -21.38 33.01
CA LEU A 209 -30.60 -22.65 32.74
C LEU A 209 -29.17 -22.54 33.33
N ARG A 210 -28.95 -23.19 34.46
CA ARG A 210 -27.64 -23.20 35.10
C ARG A 210 -26.63 -23.98 34.30
N ARG A 211 -25.36 -23.64 34.43
CA ARG A 211 -24.27 -24.37 33.74
C ARG A 211 -24.34 -25.86 34.11
N GLY A 212 -24.43 -26.72 33.08
CA GLY A 212 -24.52 -28.18 33.23
C GLY A 212 -25.92 -28.70 33.65
N ALA A 213 -26.90 -27.87 33.93
CA ALA A 213 -28.26 -28.28 34.20
C ALA A 213 -28.97 -28.79 32.92
N ALA A 214 -29.81 -29.80 33.09
CA ALA A 214 -30.60 -30.36 32.00
C ALA A 214 -31.94 -29.63 31.78
N THR A 215 -32.44 -28.87 32.78
CA THR A 215 -33.76 -28.28 32.78
C THR A 215 -33.74 -26.80 33.19
N PHE A 216 -34.70 -26.05 32.68
CA PHE A 216 -34.93 -24.66 33.12
C PHE A 216 -35.60 -24.62 34.49
N GLU A 217 -35.20 -23.69 35.33
CA GLU A 217 -35.77 -23.42 36.66
C GLU A 217 -36.47 -22.05 36.62
N ARG A 218 -37.61 -21.91 37.30
CA ARG A 218 -38.29 -20.61 37.47
C ARG A 218 -37.57 -19.77 38.51
N VAL A 219 -37.42 -18.50 38.23
CA VAL A 219 -36.93 -17.52 39.19
C VAL A 219 -38.15 -16.98 39.96
N PRO A 220 -38.18 -17.07 41.33
CA PRO A 220 -39.30 -16.64 42.13
C PRO A 220 -39.30 -15.07 42.29
N ALA A 221 -39.23 -14.35 41.22
CA ALA A 221 -39.26 -12.89 41.21
C ALA A 221 -40.46 -12.38 40.40
N VAL A 222 -41.21 -11.46 40.93
CA VAL A 222 -42.25 -10.77 40.15
C VAL A 222 -41.58 -9.70 39.30
N VAL A 223 -41.64 -9.90 38.00
CA VAL A 223 -41.08 -8.92 37.04
C VAL A 223 -42.15 -8.56 36.02
N GLY A 224 -42.09 -7.31 35.58
CA GLY A 224 -42.89 -6.80 34.47
C GLY A 224 -42.38 -7.31 33.14
N ARG A 225 -42.60 -6.51 32.11
CA ARG A 225 -42.09 -6.82 30.75
C ARG A 225 -40.60 -6.48 30.63
N VAL A 226 -39.76 -7.48 30.91
CA VAL A 226 -38.29 -7.32 30.88
C VAL A 226 -37.82 -7.08 29.45
N SER A 227 -37.14 -5.99 29.23
CA SER A 227 -36.49 -5.60 27.96
C SER A 227 -35.03 -6.01 27.93
N GLN A 228 -34.29 -5.91 29.04
CA GLN A 228 -32.86 -6.27 29.13
C GLN A 228 -32.50 -6.76 30.53
N ILE A 229 -31.47 -7.59 30.61
CA ILE A 229 -30.88 -8.16 31.83
C ILE A 229 -29.41 -7.80 31.83
N ALA A 230 -28.85 -7.42 32.99
CA ALA A 230 -27.43 -7.18 33.19
C ALA A 230 -26.99 -7.68 34.57
N GLN A 231 -25.71 -7.96 34.75
CA GLN A 231 -25.12 -8.35 36.02
C GLN A 231 -24.22 -7.25 36.55
N ALA A 232 -24.46 -6.82 37.79
CA ALA A 232 -23.62 -5.85 38.48
C ALA A 232 -22.27 -6.46 38.92
N PRO A 233 -21.25 -5.65 39.25
CA PRO A 233 -19.96 -6.13 39.73
C PRO A 233 -20.01 -7.05 40.92
N ASP A 234 -20.94 -6.84 41.82
CA ASP A 234 -21.20 -7.62 43.01
C ASP A 234 -21.91 -8.96 42.74
N GLY A 235 -22.27 -9.21 41.49
CA GLY A 235 -22.98 -10.43 41.08
C GLY A 235 -24.49 -10.30 41.02
N ALA A 236 -25.09 -9.21 41.53
CA ALA A 236 -26.54 -9.00 41.51
C ALA A 236 -27.05 -8.89 40.06
N ILE A 237 -28.19 -9.52 39.80
CA ILE A 237 -28.85 -9.44 38.49
C ILE A 237 -29.82 -8.25 38.52
N TRP A 238 -29.71 -7.43 37.51
CA TRP A 238 -30.58 -6.27 37.29
C TRP A 238 -31.42 -6.43 36.04
N VAL A 239 -32.61 -5.88 36.04
CA VAL A 239 -33.54 -5.92 34.91
C VAL A 239 -34.00 -4.51 34.57
N ALA A 240 -34.11 -4.24 33.26
CA ALA A 240 -34.82 -3.13 32.69
C ALA A 240 -36.23 -3.60 32.27
N GLU A 241 -37.26 -2.88 32.69
CA GLU A 241 -38.65 -3.20 32.38
C GLU A 241 -39.21 -2.13 31.43
N ALA A 242 -39.88 -2.55 30.40
CA ALA A 242 -40.44 -1.64 29.40
C ALA A 242 -41.56 -0.76 29.96
N ASP A 243 -42.16 -1.18 31.04
CA ASP A 243 -43.26 -0.48 31.70
C ASP A 243 -42.94 -0.01 33.13
N GLY A 244 -41.79 -0.41 33.70
CA GLY A 244 -41.51 -0.29 35.12
C GLY A 244 -40.16 0.30 35.52
N GLY A 245 -39.25 0.60 34.61
CA GLY A 245 -37.93 1.16 34.94
C GLY A 245 -36.83 0.08 35.18
N VAL A 246 -35.87 0.40 36.04
CA VAL A 246 -34.69 -0.45 36.29
C VAL A 246 -34.66 -0.86 37.75
N ARG A 247 -34.38 -2.16 38.03
CA ARG A 247 -34.26 -2.63 39.42
C ARG A 247 -33.38 -3.86 39.56
N ALA A 248 -32.83 -4.06 40.73
CA ALA A 248 -32.16 -5.32 41.06
C ALA A 248 -33.19 -6.44 41.36
N LEU A 249 -32.86 -7.68 40.96
CA LEU A 249 -33.61 -8.84 41.39
C LEU A 249 -33.16 -9.19 42.80
N ALA A 250 -34.13 -9.41 43.70
CA ALA A 250 -33.82 -9.88 45.06
C ALA A 250 -33.12 -11.25 45.01
N ALA A 251 -32.08 -11.47 45.82
CA ALA A 251 -31.46 -12.77 45.99
C ALA A 251 -32.50 -13.82 46.44
N PRO A 252 -32.37 -15.08 46.01
CA PRO A 252 -33.28 -16.14 46.47
C PRO A 252 -33.27 -16.25 48.00
N GLY A 253 -34.40 -15.97 48.62
CA GLY A 253 -34.57 -15.98 50.05
C GLY A 253 -34.71 -14.61 50.76
N THR A 254 -34.45 -13.50 50.11
CA THR A 254 -34.68 -12.15 50.59
C THR A 254 -35.87 -11.57 49.87
N ALA A 255 -37.08 -11.90 50.34
CA ALA A 255 -38.30 -11.35 49.77
C ALA A 255 -38.48 -9.91 50.23
N SER A 256 -38.30 -8.97 49.32
CA SER A 256 -38.91 -7.66 49.39
C SER A 256 -40.02 -7.61 48.32
N PRO A 257 -41.28 -7.88 48.67
CA PRO A 257 -42.40 -7.93 47.69
C PRO A 257 -42.73 -6.57 47.11
N ASN A 258 -42.15 -5.50 47.54
CA ASN A 258 -42.48 -4.11 47.19
C ASN A 258 -41.27 -3.24 46.82
N ALA A 259 -40.23 -3.79 46.25
CA ALA A 259 -39.17 -2.94 45.71
C ALA A 259 -39.73 -2.09 44.55
N GLN A 260 -40.05 -0.83 44.86
CA GLN A 260 -40.29 0.17 43.80
C GLN A 260 -39.11 0.20 42.85
N PRO A 261 -39.37 0.48 41.55
CA PRO A 261 -38.28 0.65 40.61
C PRO A 261 -37.29 1.69 41.11
N ASP A 262 -36.02 1.37 41.18
CA ASP A 262 -34.99 2.35 41.58
C ASP A 262 -34.94 3.53 40.60
N ALA A 263 -35.31 3.32 39.30
CA ALA A 263 -35.52 4.37 38.32
C ALA A 263 -36.94 4.28 37.70
N PRO A 264 -37.77 5.32 37.86
CA PRO A 264 -39.24 5.28 37.57
C PRO A 264 -39.56 5.50 36.07
N ALA A 265 -38.69 5.22 35.13
CA ALA A 265 -38.96 5.47 33.72
C ALA A 265 -38.89 4.18 32.93
N ALA A 266 -39.84 3.95 32.00
CA ALA A 266 -39.83 2.88 31.03
C ALA A 266 -38.45 2.71 30.37
N SER A 267 -37.78 1.56 30.56
CA SER A 267 -36.40 1.34 30.19
C SER A 267 -36.26 0.28 29.12
N ALA A 268 -35.44 0.58 28.08
CA ALA A 268 -35.18 -0.28 26.93
C ALA A 268 -33.87 -1.01 27.05
N GLY A 269 -32.82 -0.34 27.50
CA GLY A 269 -31.45 -0.85 27.62
C GLY A 269 -30.88 -0.74 29.01
N LEU A 270 -29.94 -1.64 29.35
CA LEU A 270 -29.29 -1.71 30.65
C LEU A 270 -27.86 -2.23 30.48
N LEU A 271 -26.89 -1.53 31.09
CA LEU A 271 -25.47 -1.88 31.01
C LEU A 271 -24.77 -1.49 32.32
N PHE A 272 -23.92 -2.37 32.82
CA PHE A 272 -22.86 -1.97 33.75
C PHE A 272 -21.55 -1.82 32.94
N ASP A 273 -20.97 -0.64 33.05
CA ASP A 273 -19.66 -0.42 32.44
C ASP A 273 -18.55 -1.12 33.23
N ARG A 274 -17.30 -1.11 32.73
CA ARG A 274 -16.15 -1.78 33.33
C ARG A 274 -15.83 -1.29 34.74
N ASP A 275 -16.19 -0.03 35.04
CA ASP A 275 -16.00 0.58 36.38
C ASP A 275 -17.22 0.37 37.30
N GLY A 276 -18.19 -0.41 36.83
CA GLY A 276 -19.37 -0.82 37.63
C GLY A 276 -20.46 0.20 37.74
N VAL A 277 -20.45 1.23 36.90
CA VAL A 277 -21.50 2.22 36.82
C VAL A 277 -22.67 1.67 36.03
N LEU A 278 -23.89 1.85 36.57
CA LEU A 278 -25.13 1.49 35.90
C LEU A 278 -25.54 2.58 34.91
N TRP A 279 -25.78 2.15 33.65
CA TRP A 279 -26.34 2.95 32.59
C TRP A 279 -27.67 2.35 32.10
N ALA A 280 -28.68 3.18 31.90
CA ALA A 280 -29.94 2.72 31.35
C ALA A 280 -30.47 3.72 30.29
N THR A 281 -31.01 3.16 29.20
CA THR A 281 -31.72 3.93 28.18
C THR A 281 -33.20 3.88 28.45
N THR A 282 -33.90 5.03 28.25
CA THR A 282 -35.33 5.15 28.47
C THR A 282 -36.10 5.49 27.19
N LEU A 283 -37.39 5.23 27.21
CA LEU A 283 -38.29 5.48 26.10
C LEU A 283 -38.93 6.89 26.19
N GLY A 284 -38.24 7.91 26.72
CA GLY A 284 -38.76 9.29 26.76
C GLY A 284 -38.13 10.22 27.79
N THR A 285 -37.25 9.69 28.64
CA THR A 285 -36.56 10.53 29.66
C THR A 285 -35.04 10.60 29.46
N GLY A 286 -34.54 10.09 28.30
CA GLY A 286 -33.14 10.17 27.94
C GLY A 286 -32.30 9.07 28.57
N LEU A 287 -30.98 9.32 28.72
CA LEU A 287 -30.03 8.45 29.34
C LEU A 287 -30.03 8.62 30.85
N VAL A 288 -30.05 7.54 31.59
CA VAL A 288 -30.04 7.50 33.04
C VAL A 288 -28.77 6.78 33.50
N ARG A 289 -28.14 7.31 34.56
CA ARG A 289 -26.90 6.79 35.15
C ARG A 289 -27.04 6.71 36.67
N ARG A 290 -26.50 5.63 37.26
CA ARG A 290 -26.30 5.52 38.70
C ARG A 290 -24.86 5.14 39.01
N SER A 291 -24.13 5.99 39.71
CA SER A 291 -22.76 5.76 40.09
C SER A 291 -22.61 5.58 41.59
N PRO A 292 -22.01 4.47 42.06
CA PRO A 292 -21.74 4.27 43.50
C PRO A 292 -20.83 5.37 44.08
N ALA A 293 -19.93 5.94 43.31
CA ALA A 293 -19.02 6.99 43.76
C ALA A 293 -19.67 8.35 44.03
N ARG A 294 -20.91 8.56 43.55
CA ARG A 294 -21.66 9.82 43.74
C ARG A 294 -22.79 9.72 44.79
N GLY A 295 -22.77 8.64 45.59
CA GLY A 295 -23.79 8.40 46.63
C GLY A 295 -24.91 7.46 46.16
N ALA A 296 -25.48 6.72 47.10
CA ALA A 296 -26.43 5.64 46.81
C ALA A 296 -27.82 6.08 46.34
N GLU A 297 -28.19 7.35 46.44
CA GLU A 297 -29.60 7.76 46.38
C GLU A 297 -30.02 8.53 45.11
N GLY A 298 -29.22 8.57 44.04
CA GLY A 298 -29.61 9.40 42.90
C GLY A 298 -29.33 8.82 41.53
N PHE A 299 -30.33 8.84 40.63
CA PHE A 299 -30.14 8.70 39.20
C PHE A 299 -29.90 10.05 38.58
N GLU A 300 -28.79 10.20 37.86
CA GLU A 300 -28.54 11.33 36.99
C GLU A 300 -29.23 11.08 35.65
N SER A 301 -29.79 12.10 35.03
CA SER A 301 -30.35 11.99 33.68
C SER A 301 -29.70 12.98 32.73
N PHE A 302 -29.46 12.54 31.49
CA PHE A 302 -28.99 13.36 30.40
C PHE A 302 -30.01 13.28 29.27
N ARG A 303 -30.46 14.40 28.76
CA ARG A 303 -31.63 14.51 27.89
C ARG A 303 -31.30 15.28 26.62
N ARG A 304 -32.24 15.33 25.68
CA ARG A 304 -32.11 16.13 24.47
C ARG A 304 -31.77 17.61 24.74
N ARG A 305 -32.34 18.21 25.79
CA ARG A 305 -32.00 19.58 26.22
C ARG A 305 -30.55 19.74 26.65
N ASP A 306 -29.91 18.63 27.06
CA ASP A 306 -28.52 18.58 27.49
C ASP A 306 -27.57 18.18 26.33
N GLY A 307 -28.12 17.87 25.12
CA GLY A 307 -27.38 17.61 23.91
C GLY A 307 -27.63 16.27 23.23
N LEU A 308 -28.40 15.33 23.81
CA LEU A 308 -28.73 14.06 23.17
C LEU A 308 -29.45 14.28 21.83
N SER A 309 -29.19 13.35 20.89
CA SER A 309 -29.91 13.30 19.62
C SER A 309 -31.41 13.10 19.77
N SER A 310 -31.84 12.36 20.82
CA SER A 310 -33.24 12.10 21.15
C SER A 310 -33.38 11.69 22.61
N ASP A 311 -34.59 11.92 23.22
CA ASP A 311 -34.95 11.35 24.52
C ASP A 311 -35.45 9.90 24.44
N TYR A 312 -35.73 9.40 23.21
CA TYR A 312 -36.13 8.02 22.96
C TYR A 312 -34.88 7.19 22.57
N LEU A 313 -34.38 6.42 23.51
CA LEU A 313 -33.13 5.67 23.39
C LEU A 313 -33.41 4.18 23.48
N GLN A 314 -32.56 3.34 22.80
CA GLN A 314 -32.70 1.90 22.81
C GLN A 314 -31.39 1.19 23.16
N PRO A 315 -30.45 0.92 22.22
CA PRO A 315 -29.25 0.13 22.53
C PRO A 315 -28.21 0.95 23.28
N LEU A 316 -27.50 0.25 24.17
CA LEU A 316 -26.27 0.68 24.83
C LEU A 316 -25.15 -0.26 24.49
N LEU A 317 -23.95 0.30 24.35
CA LEU A 317 -22.72 -0.47 24.15
C LEU A 317 -21.53 0.28 24.74
N GLU A 318 -20.71 -0.36 25.54
CA GLU A 318 -19.38 0.11 25.86
C GLU A 318 -18.37 -0.53 24.88
N ASP A 319 -17.58 0.31 24.20
CA ASP A 319 -16.57 -0.17 23.25
C ASP A 319 -15.25 -0.55 23.93
N ARG A 320 -14.29 -1.03 23.15
CA ARG A 320 -12.96 -1.47 23.64
C ARG A 320 -12.14 -0.33 24.24
N GLU A 321 -12.36 0.89 23.78
CA GLU A 321 -11.67 2.09 24.24
C GLU A 321 -12.36 2.72 25.47
N GLY A 322 -13.46 2.11 25.98
CA GLY A 322 -14.23 2.60 27.14
C GLY A 322 -15.22 3.72 26.81
N ASN A 323 -15.54 3.93 25.54
CA ASN A 323 -16.59 4.86 25.16
C ASN A 323 -17.96 4.21 25.29
N LEU A 324 -18.93 4.96 25.82
CA LEU A 324 -20.32 4.54 25.88
C LEU A 324 -21.08 5.04 24.64
N TRP A 325 -21.65 4.11 23.89
CA TRP A 325 -22.45 4.35 22.71
C TRP A 325 -23.92 4.16 23.00
N VAL A 326 -24.75 5.08 22.54
CA VAL A 326 -26.21 5.10 22.78
C VAL A 326 -26.92 5.27 21.44
N GLY A 327 -27.69 4.25 21.04
CA GLY A 327 -28.54 4.34 19.86
C GLY A 327 -29.88 5.01 20.17
N SER A 328 -30.31 5.91 19.33
CA SER A 328 -31.55 6.66 19.50
C SER A 328 -32.49 6.54 18.29
N SER A 329 -33.69 7.07 18.43
CA SER A 329 -34.66 7.20 17.32
C SER A 329 -34.21 8.17 16.23
N ARG A 330 -33.18 9.00 16.46
CA ARG A 330 -32.72 10.03 15.51
C ARG A 330 -31.24 9.94 15.17
N GLY A 331 -30.52 8.91 15.67
CA GLY A 331 -29.12 8.74 15.39
C GLY A 331 -28.35 7.99 16.45
N LEU A 332 -27.11 8.40 16.65
CA LEU A 332 -26.14 7.76 17.52
C LEU A 332 -25.47 8.81 18.41
N ASP A 333 -25.35 8.52 19.69
CA ASP A 333 -24.65 9.35 20.68
C ASP A 333 -23.46 8.60 21.25
N ARG A 334 -22.39 9.32 21.57
CA ARG A 334 -21.19 8.79 22.21
C ARG A 334 -20.80 9.63 23.41
N PHE A 335 -20.54 8.99 24.51
CA PHE A 335 -19.89 9.58 25.68
C PHE A 335 -18.50 9.01 25.82
N ARG A 336 -17.50 9.85 26.02
CA ARG A 336 -16.13 9.43 26.25
C ARG A 336 -15.47 10.23 27.34
N HIS A 337 -14.42 9.70 27.93
CA HIS A 337 -13.59 10.45 28.86
C HIS A 337 -12.99 11.69 28.20
N ALA A 338 -12.92 12.78 28.91
CA ALA A 338 -12.23 14.00 28.53
C ALA A 338 -11.28 14.42 29.65
N ASN A 339 -10.04 14.74 29.33
CA ASN A 339 -9.10 15.23 30.37
C ASN A 339 -9.46 16.62 30.87
N LEU A 340 -9.99 17.48 29.98
CA LEU A 340 -10.60 18.75 30.38
C LEU A 340 -12.05 18.55 30.86
N VAL A 341 -12.36 19.02 32.03
CA VAL A 341 -13.70 18.93 32.62
C VAL A 341 -14.37 20.29 32.54
N GLN A 342 -15.50 20.35 31.84
CA GLN A 342 -16.31 21.57 31.81
C GLN A 342 -16.97 21.81 33.15
N VAL A 343 -16.93 23.05 33.59
CA VAL A 343 -17.54 23.49 34.85
C VAL A 343 -18.86 24.20 34.54
N PRO A 344 -19.97 23.72 35.06
CA PRO A 344 -21.27 24.34 34.85
C PRO A 344 -21.29 25.77 35.41
N MET A 345 -21.50 26.76 34.58
CA MET A 345 -21.66 28.16 34.94
C MET A 345 -23.13 28.58 34.77
N PRO A 346 -23.56 29.71 35.38
CA PRO A 346 -24.90 30.23 35.13
C PRO A 346 -25.15 30.46 33.65
N GLU A 347 -26.39 30.27 33.21
CA GLU A 347 -26.77 30.46 31.80
C GLU A 347 -26.47 31.90 31.34
N GLY A 348 -25.83 32.04 30.19
CA GLY A 348 -25.44 33.33 29.65
C GLY A 348 -24.25 34.01 30.34
N ALA A 349 -23.51 33.31 31.22
CA ALA A 349 -22.27 33.83 31.81
C ALA A 349 -21.21 34.12 30.74
N GLN A 350 -20.57 35.28 30.80
CA GLN A 350 -19.58 35.75 29.84
C GLN A 350 -18.43 36.49 30.56
N ASP A 351 -17.29 36.57 29.87
CA ASP A 351 -16.08 37.30 30.29
C ASP A 351 -15.57 36.83 31.67
N PHE A 352 -15.05 35.62 31.73
CA PHE A 352 -14.64 34.95 32.96
C PHE A 352 -13.29 35.49 33.47
N ALA A 353 -13.33 36.30 34.53
CA ALA A 353 -12.16 36.62 35.34
C ALA A 353 -11.95 35.51 36.37
N ILE A 354 -10.73 35.01 36.55
CA ILE A 354 -10.46 33.90 37.45
C ILE A 354 -9.26 34.18 38.36
N ALA A 355 -9.37 33.70 39.60
CA ALA A 355 -8.28 33.70 40.57
C ALA A 355 -8.41 32.51 41.53
N ALA A 356 -7.31 31.95 41.97
CA ALA A 356 -7.30 30.85 42.93
C ALA A 356 -7.66 31.36 44.33
N ASP A 357 -8.44 30.56 45.10
CA ASP A 357 -8.84 30.80 46.48
C ASP A 357 -8.77 29.48 47.28
N GLY A 358 -7.53 29.09 47.67
CA GLY A 358 -7.28 27.77 48.25
C GLY A 358 -7.49 26.68 47.21
N ASP A 359 -8.27 25.67 47.58
CA ASP A 359 -8.70 24.59 46.69
C ASP A 359 -9.87 24.97 45.79
N ALA A 360 -10.39 26.20 45.90
CA ALA A 360 -11.45 26.72 45.05
C ALA A 360 -10.96 27.77 44.07
N LEU A 361 -11.78 28.07 43.07
CA LEU A 361 -11.58 29.13 42.12
C LEU A 361 -12.62 30.22 42.31
N LEU A 362 -12.22 31.46 42.39
CA LEU A 362 -13.11 32.61 42.26
C LEU A 362 -13.32 32.90 40.78
N VAL A 363 -14.56 33.06 40.39
CA VAL A 363 -14.97 33.34 39.02
C VAL A 363 -15.89 34.56 38.99
N GLY A 364 -15.37 35.63 38.44
CA GLY A 364 -16.14 36.83 38.14
C GLY A 364 -16.62 36.80 36.69
N THR A 365 -17.78 37.36 36.46
CA THR A 365 -18.38 37.46 35.13
C THR A 365 -18.90 38.86 34.91
N ARG A 366 -19.28 39.17 33.68
CA ARG A 366 -19.89 40.50 33.40
C ARG A 366 -21.29 40.67 33.98
N ASN A 367 -22.06 39.58 34.08
CA ASN A 367 -23.53 39.65 34.27
C ASN A 367 -24.06 38.82 35.43
N HIS A 368 -23.19 38.13 36.16
CA HIS A 368 -23.61 37.34 37.34
C HIS A 368 -22.80 37.72 38.56
N ALA A 369 -23.33 37.41 39.74
CA ALA A 369 -22.59 37.54 40.99
C ALA A 369 -21.28 36.73 40.94
N LEU A 370 -20.26 37.17 41.69
CA LEU A 370 -19.02 36.43 41.89
C LEU A 370 -19.32 35.00 42.35
N GLN A 371 -18.71 34.02 41.75
CA GLN A 371 -18.87 32.62 42.09
C GLN A 371 -17.58 32.07 42.72
N ARG A 372 -17.74 31.27 43.77
CA ARG A 372 -16.69 30.41 44.31
C ARG A 372 -16.97 28.98 43.81
N VAL A 373 -16.07 28.44 43.02
CA VAL A 373 -16.30 27.21 42.28
C VAL A 373 -15.32 26.15 42.75
N GLN A 374 -15.81 24.94 43.04
CA GLN A 374 -15.06 23.69 43.19
C GLN A 374 -15.64 22.69 42.21
N MET A 375 -15.02 21.51 42.08
CA MET A 375 -15.45 20.55 41.05
C MET A 375 -16.92 20.19 41.06
N ASP A 376 -17.51 20.00 42.25
CA ASP A 376 -18.89 19.54 42.42
C ASP A 376 -19.80 20.56 43.08
N SER A 377 -19.25 21.74 43.39
CA SER A 377 -20.03 22.79 44.08
C SER A 377 -19.74 24.17 43.52
N ARG A 378 -20.76 24.99 43.56
CA ARG A 378 -20.70 26.39 43.18
C ARG A 378 -21.50 27.24 44.17
N LEU A 379 -20.84 28.21 44.71
CA LEU A 379 -21.42 29.14 45.67
C LEU A 379 -21.39 30.54 45.08
N ALA A 380 -22.57 31.17 44.96
CA ALA A 380 -22.65 32.59 44.61
C ALA A 380 -22.31 33.45 45.85
N LEU A 381 -21.34 34.34 45.68
CA LEU A 381 -20.94 35.29 46.71
C LEU A 381 -21.75 36.61 46.61
N PRO A 382 -21.85 37.43 47.67
CA PRO A 382 -22.73 38.59 47.69
C PRO A 382 -22.25 39.80 46.85
N LEU A 383 -21.23 39.68 46.04
CA LEU A 383 -20.75 40.73 45.14
C LEU A 383 -21.37 40.57 43.73
N ARG A 384 -22.24 41.56 43.37
CA ARG A 384 -22.94 41.57 42.05
C ARG A 384 -22.40 42.68 41.15
N SER A 385 -21.09 42.70 40.95
CA SER A 385 -20.44 43.64 40.04
C SER A 385 -19.78 42.90 38.89
N ALA A 386 -19.72 43.55 37.73
CA ALA A 386 -18.90 43.03 36.62
C ALA A 386 -17.42 43.06 37.05
N ILE A 387 -16.75 41.90 37.00
CA ILE A 387 -15.34 41.78 37.36
C ILE A 387 -14.54 41.61 36.07
N THR A 388 -13.58 42.51 35.84
CA THR A 388 -12.76 42.54 34.64
C THR A 388 -11.30 42.18 34.90
N ALA A 389 -10.85 42.23 36.16
CA ALA A 389 -9.51 41.77 36.55
C ALA A 389 -9.54 41.22 37.99
N MET A 390 -8.72 40.21 38.24
CA MET A 390 -8.48 39.61 39.53
C MET A 390 -7.00 39.39 39.78
N HIS A 391 -6.58 39.54 41.04
CA HIS A 391 -5.22 39.28 41.46
C HIS A 391 -5.18 38.76 42.88
N ARG A 392 -4.50 37.68 43.16
CA ARG A 392 -4.25 37.15 44.50
C ARG A 392 -2.95 37.74 45.04
N ASP A 393 -3.01 38.40 46.18
CA ASP A 393 -1.87 38.99 46.86
C ASP A 393 -1.09 37.92 47.69
N ALA A 394 0.12 38.30 48.14
CA ALA A 394 0.98 37.41 48.94
C ALA A 394 0.39 37.11 50.33
N GLU A 395 -0.57 37.91 50.83
CA GLU A 395 -1.25 37.71 52.10
C GLU A 395 -2.46 36.79 51.99
N GLY A 396 -2.74 36.26 50.79
CA GLY A 396 -3.88 35.37 50.47
C GLY A 396 -5.18 36.08 50.24
N GLY A 397 -5.16 37.41 50.16
CA GLY A 397 -6.30 38.21 49.74
C GLY A 397 -6.47 38.23 48.23
N THR A 398 -7.69 38.37 47.73
CA THR A 398 -7.95 38.49 46.28
C THR A 398 -8.50 39.87 45.98
N TRP A 399 -7.79 40.59 45.12
CA TRP A 399 -8.21 41.88 44.59
C TRP A 399 -9.16 41.69 43.42
N LEU A 400 -10.28 42.39 43.39
CA LEU A 400 -11.34 42.27 42.41
C LEU A 400 -11.61 43.65 41.82
N GLY A 401 -11.36 43.83 40.56
CA GLY A 401 -11.51 45.07 39.84
C GLY A 401 -12.58 45.03 38.75
N GLY A 402 -13.40 46.07 38.68
CA GLY A 402 -14.42 46.21 37.66
C GLY A 402 -14.81 47.67 37.38
N PRO A 403 -15.79 47.94 36.52
CA PRO A 403 -16.20 49.31 36.21
C PRO A 403 -16.91 50.02 37.35
N GLU A 404 -17.41 49.26 38.33
CA GLU A 404 -18.15 49.79 39.46
C GLU A 404 -17.28 50.02 40.67
N GLY A 405 -16.13 49.38 40.81
CA GLY A 405 -15.28 49.53 41.98
C GLY A 405 -14.06 48.64 42.00
N LEU A 406 -13.35 48.69 43.10
CA LEU A 406 -12.26 47.82 43.48
C LEU A 406 -12.58 47.25 44.88
N TRP A 407 -12.48 45.97 45.01
CA TRP A 407 -12.71 45.25 46.27
C TRP A 407 -11.54 44.35 46.60
N ARG A 408 -11.29 44.13 47.88
CA ARG A 408 -10.42 43.09 48.40
C ARG A 408 -11.25 42.05 49.14
N LEU A 409 -11.20 40.82 48.73
CA LEU A 409 -11.73 39.66 49.43
C LEU A 409 -10.64 39.05 50.29
N HIS A 410 -10.75 39.13 51.61
CA HIS A 410 -9.81 38.51 52.53
C HIS A 410 -10.57 37.88 53.71
N GLY A 411 -10.23 36.64 54.09
CA GLY A 411 -10.90 35.92 55.18
C GLY A 411 -12.41 35.80 55.00
N GLY A 412 -12.93 35.73 53.75
CA GLY A 412 -14.35 35.67 53.44
C GLY A 412 -15.12 37.03 53.53
N ARG A 413 -14.47 38.14 53.80
CA ARG A 413 -15.01 39.47 53.85
C ARG A 413 -14.64 40.31 52.65
N PHE A 414 -15.60 41.10 52.15
CA PHE A 414 -15.35 42.03 51.05
C PHE A 414 -15.11 43.44 51.71
N GLU A 415 -13.94 44.00 51.31
CA GLU A 415 -13.58 45.38 51.69
C GLU A 415 -13.57 46.21 50.39
N GLU A 416 -14.46 47.22 50.34
CA GLU A 416 -14.46 48.17 49.23
C GLU A 416 -13.37 49.20 49.43
N VAL A 417 -12.61 49.44 48.39
CA VAL A 417 -11.54 50.43 48.42
C VAL A 417 -12.06 51.81 48.08
N SER A 418 -11.95 52.74 49.02
CA SER A 418 -12.39 54.09 48.84
C SER A 418 -11.41 55.00 48.09
N GLY A 419 -11.88 56.19 47.65
CA GLY A 419 -11.00 57.21 47.00
C GLY A 419 -10.55 56.87 45.62
N LEU A 420 -11.29 56.04 44.94
CA LEU A 420 -10.96 55.51 43.62
C LEU A 420 -10.83 56.63 42.58
N PRO A 421 -9.86 56.52 41.63
CA PRO A 421 -9.74 57.40 40.47
C PRO A 421 -11.02 57.37 39.62
N VAL A 422 -11.49 58.50 39.12
CA VAL A 422 -12.72 58.62 38.29
C VAL A 422 -12.65 57.80 37.01
N ALA A 423 -11.44 57.47 36.54
CA ALA A 423 -11.18 56.66 35.36
C ALA A 423 -11.58 55.16 35.50
N LEU A 424 -11.92 54.62 36.66
CA LEU A 424 -12.36 53.24 36.85
C LEU A 424 -13.60 52.86 36.05
N ARG A 425 -14.41 53.79 35.63
CA ARG A 425 -15.60 53.58 34.78
C ARG A 425 -15.26 52.91 33.43
N SER A 426 -14.00 52.94 33.01
CA SER A 426 -13.50 52.22 31.84
C SER A 426 -13.18 50.75 32.11
N GLY A 427 -13.28 50.29 33.36
CA GLY A 427 -12.91 48.94 33.80
C GLY A 427 -11.42 48.79 34.11
N VAL A 428 -11.13 47.95 35.08
CA VAL A 428 -9.75 47.56 35.44
C VAL A 428 -9.21 46.55 34.42
N GLN A 429 -8.00 46.79 33.92
CA GLN A 429 -7.34 45.94 32.90
C GLN A 429 -6.43 44.90 33.53
N ALA A 430 -5.61 45.31 34.50
CA ALA A 430 -4.75 44.40 35.23
C ALA A 430 -4.51 44.95 36.65
N ILE A 431 -4.22 44.04 37.59
CA ILE A 431 -3.90 44.32 38.98
C ILE A 431 -2.62 43.59 39.35
N ALA A 432 -1.76 44.20 40.13
CA ALA A 432 -0.58 43.54 40.72
C ALA A 432 -0.29 44.14 42.09
N THR A 433 0.35 43.35 42.96
CA THR A 433 0.76 43.80 44.30
C THR A 433 2.27 43.61 44.45
N THR A 434 3.00 44.65 44.84
CA THR A 434 4.43 44.57 45.08
C THR A 434 4.70 44.25 46.56
N PRO A 435 5.88 43.68 46.91
CA PRO A 435 6.20 43.26 48.28
C PRO A 435 6.19 44.37 49.30
N ASP A 436 6.32 45.64 48.90
CA ASP A 436 6.14 46.82 49.74
C ASP A 436 4.69 47.11 50.14
N GLY A 437 3.73 46.26 49.68
CA GLY A 437 2.29 46.41 49.92
C GLY A 437 1.59 47.41 49.00
N ALA A 438 2.26 47.90 47.96
CA ALA A 438 1.62 48.75 46.98
C ALA A 438 0.75 47.94 46.02
N VAL A 439 -0.46 48.45 45.75
CA VAL A 439 -1.34 47.87 44.72
C VAL A 439 -1.29 48.72 43.46
N TRP A 440 -0.99 48.04 42.34
CA TRP A 440 -0.86 48.66 41.03
C TRP A 440 -2.07 48.31 40.17
N LEU A 441 -2.66 49.31 39.55
CA LEU A 441 -3.79 49.16 38.64
C LEU A 441 -3.43 49.70 37.25
N SER A 442 -3.75 48.93 36.28
CA SER A 442 -3.84 49.34 34.87
C SER A 442 -5.31 49.54 34.50
N LEU A 443 -5.62 50.71 33.96
CA LEU A 443 -6.98 51.02 33.45
C LEU A 443 -6.90 51.12 31.91
N ASN A 444 -8.02 51.26 31.25
CA ASN A 444 -8.05 51.51 29.78
C ASN A 444 -7.73 52.99 29.43
N THR A 445 -6.88 53.60 30.21
CA THR A 445 -6.34 54.92 30.05
C THR A 445 -4.85 54.90 30.24
N PRO A 446 -4.06 55.76 29.57
CA PRO A 446 -2.61 55.79 29.72
C PRO A 446 -2.17 56.00 31.17
N GLY A 447 -1.00 55.44 31.52
CA GLY A 447 -0.42 55.55 32.87
C GLY A 447 -0.81 54.39 33.81
N LEU A 448 -0.26 54.46 35.04
CA LEU A 448 -0.50 53.49 36.12
C LEU A 448 -1.08 54.19 37.32
N HIS A 449 -1.95 53.51 38.02
CA HIS A 449 -2.43 53.98 39.31
C HIS A 449 -1.77 53.12 40.41
N ARG A 450 -1.24 53.76 41.43
CA ARG A 450 -0.62 53.12 42.59
C ARG A 450 -1.36 53.50 43.85
N LEU A 451 -1.82 52.51 44.57
CA LEU A 451 -2.35 52.66 45.95
C LEU A 451 -1.23 52.24 46.90
N TYR A 452 -0.78 53.15 47.73
CA TYR A 452 0.20 52.84 48.75
C TYR A 452 -0.18 53.60 50.03
N GLN A 453 -0.24 52.86 51.15
CA GLN A 453 -0.65 53.42 52.48
C GLN A 453 -1.93 54.22 52.38
N GLY A 454 -2.97 53.75 51.73
CA GLY A 454 -4.28 54.37 51.57
C GLY A 454 -4.33 55.54 50.61
N ARG A 455 -3.20 55.91 49.94
CA ARG A 455 -3.13 57.07 49.00
C ARG A 455 -2.99 56.60 47.58
N TRP A 456 -3.84 57.13 46.70
CA TRP A 456 -3.76 56.94 45.27
C TRP A 456 -2.78 57.92 44.64
N THR A 457 -1.96 57.47 43.78
CA THR A 457 -1.06 58.22 42.89
C THR A 457 -1.28 57.80 41.46
N HIS A 458 -1.47 58.72 40.55
CA HIS A 458 -1.51 58.47 39.12
C HIS A 458 -0.14 58.81 38.55
N LEU A 459 0.47 57.84 37.94
CA LEU A 459 1.85 57.92 37.41
C LEU A 459 1.73 57.94 35.88
N GLN A 460 1.73 59.17 35.31
CA GLN A 460 1.67 59.37 33.86
C GLN A 460 3.06 59.51 33.23
N ASP A 461 3.98 60.16 33.98
CA ASP A 461 5.28 60.58 33.49
C ASP A 461 6.41 59.65 34.01
N ILE A 462 6.19 58.35 33.97
CA ILE A 462 7.27 57.40 34.23
C ILE A 462 8.26 57.45 33.05
N ALA A 463 9.53 57.70 33.35
CA ALA A 463 10.53 57.77 32.32
C ALA A 463 10.60 56.46 31.51
N ASP A 464 10.64 56.60 30.20
CA ASP A 464 10.71 55.52 29.19
C ASP A 464 9.46 54.59 29.14
N LEU A 465 8.36 54.93 29.84
CA LEU A 465 7.08 54.21 29.69
C LEU A 465 6.42 54.60 28.36
N PRO A 466 5.77 53.69 27.63
CA PRO A 466 5.04 54.01 26.40
C PRO A 466 3.94 55.06 26.68
N SER A 467 4.10 56.27 26.11
CA SER A 467 3.29 57.47 26.45
C SER A 467 1.78 57.35 26.12
N ASN A 468 1.41 56.46 25.22
CA ASN A 468 0.02 56.30 24.72
C ASN A 468 -0.55 54.92 25.01
N GLY A 469 0.02 54.12 25.93
CA GLY A 469 -0.40 52.77 26.22
C GLY A 469 -0.75 52.52 27.66
N SER A 470 -1.67 51.60 27.87
CA SER A 470 -1.93 51.00 29.21
C SER A 470 -1.44 49.54 29.23
N PRO A 471 -0.79 49.10 30.30
CA PRO A 471 -0.39 47.68 30.39
C PRO A 471 -1.60 46.74 30.29
N LEU A 472 -1.46 45.73 29.43
CA LEU A 472 -2.49 44.69 29.27
C LEU A 472 -2.32 43.56 30.29
N ALA A 473 -1.10 43.29 30.67
CA ALA A 473 -0.73 42.30 31.68
C ALA A 473 0.31 42.87 32.65
N MET A 474 0.23 42.47 33.90
CA MET A 474 1.15 42.87 34.96
C MET A 474 1.50 41.64 35.79
N GLN A 475 2.77 41.53 36.16
CA GLN A 475 3.30 40.47 37.02
C GLN A 475 4.47 41.01 37.88
N VAL A 476 4.49 40.66 39.13
CA VAL A 476 5.61 40.91 40.00
C VAL A 476 6.54 39.65 40.00
N ASP A 477 7.82 39.83 39.74
CA ASP A 477 8.78 38.74 39.78
C ASP A 477 9.24 38.43 41.21
N ALA A 478 9.92 37.30 41.38
CA ALA A 478 10.48 36.87 42.66
C ALA A 478 11.47 37.91 43.28
N GLY A 479 12.05 38.75 42.45
CA GLY A 479 12.85 39.91 42.90
C GLY A 479 12.08 41.11 43.31
N GLY A 480 10.73 41.10 43.28
CA GLY A 480 9.84 42.22 43.61
C GLY A 480 9.69 43.27 42.52
N ARG A 481 10.22 43.06 41.34
CA ARG A 481 10.13 43.99 40.22
C ARG A 481 8.81 43.82 39.45
N LEU A 482 8.19 44.94 39.10
CA LEU A 482 6.92 44.94 38.38
C LEU A 482 7.18 44.90 36.86
N TRP A 483 6.78 43.77 36.23
CA TRP A 483 6.73 43.59 34.79
C TRP A 483 5.44 44.14 34.22
N LEU A 484 5.54 44.84 33.10
CA LEU A 484 4.43 45.48 32.40
C LEU A 484 4.43 45.06 30.97
N GLY A 485 3.35 44.42 30.52
CA GLY A 485 3.13 43.99 29.14
C GLY A 485 2.16 44.91 28.42
N PHE A 486 2.56 45.44 27.27
CA PHE A 486 1.81 46.35 26.43
C PHE A 486 1.45 45.77 25.07
N ALA A 487 0.73 46.55 24.29
CA ALA A 487 0.53 46.23 22.88
C ALA A 487 1.83 46.40 22.05
N ARG A 488 1.83 45.80 20.87
CA ARG A 488 2.90 46.00 19.82
C ARG A 488 4.30 45.60 20.27
N ASN A 489 4.44 44.38 20.85
CA ASN A 489 5.75 43.85 21.23
C ASN A 489 6.49 44.62 22.31
N ILE A 490 5.83 45.27 23.19
CA ILE A 490 6.45 46.02 24.28
C ILE A 490 6.20 45.33 25.62
N ALA A 491 7.30 44.98 26.28
CA ALA A 491 7.26 44.58 27.67
C ALA A 491 8.45 45.29 28.40
N VAL A 492 8.22 45.76 29.57
CA VAL A 492 9.25 46.50 30.36
C VAL A 492 9.14 46.11 31.83
N VAL A 493 10.17 46.40 32.58
CA VAL A 493 10.22 46.30 34.04
C VAL A 493 10.34 47.67 34.66
N LEU A 494 9.54 47.91 35.69
CA LEU A 494 9.64 49.13 36.48
C LEU A 494 10.75 48.99 37.54
N GLU A 495 11.84 49.67 37.35
CA GLU A 495 12.98 49.72 38.26
C GLU A 495 13.33 51.16 38.63
N HIS A 496 13.33 51.45 39.95
CA HIS A 496 13.66 52.78 40.47
C HIS A 496 12.87 53.93 39.85
N GLY A 497 11.60 53.67 39.50
CA GLY A 497 10.71 54.68 38.87
C GLY A 497 10.93 54.91 37.39
N LYS A 498 11.70 54.04 36.73
CA LYS A 498 11.94 54.08 35.28
C LYS A 498 11.46 52.76 34.65
N ALA A 499 10.99 52.81 33.43
CA ALA A 499 10.69 51.62 32.65
C ALA A 499 11.97 51.21 31.88
N VAL A 500 12.42 49.99 32.12
CA VAL A 500 13.63 49.43 31.48
C VAL A 500 13.28 48.10 30.77
N THR A 501 13.99 47.85 29.68
CA THR A 501 13.97 46.53 29.05
C THR A 501 15.07 45.65 29.65
N PRO A 502 14.76 44.64 30.46
CA PRO A 502 15.75 43.94 31.27
C PRO A 502 16.45 42.81 30.53
N TRP A 503 16.46 42.79 29.22
CA TRP A 503 17.05 41.70 28.42
C TRP A 503 17.83 42.22 27.21
N THR A 504 18.68 41.33 26.71
CA THR A 504 19.39 41.45 25.44
C THR A 504 18.97 40.26 24.53
N GLY A 505 19.41 40.24 23.29
CA GLY A 505 19.16 39.17 22.34
C GLY A 505 18.16 39.51 21.27
N GLU A 506 17.17 38.65 21.02
CA GLU A 506 16.20 38.87 19.99
C GLU A 506 15.20 40.00 20.33
N PRO A 507 14.64 40.70 19.33
CA PRO A 507 13.52 41.60 19.57
C PRO A 507 12.31 40.76 19.99
N LEU A 508 11.49 41.27 20.92
CA LEU A 508 10.21 40.62 21.30
C LEU A 508 9.26 40.58 20.11
N ASP A 509 8.70 39.42 19.79
CA ASP A 509 7.79 39.21 18.67
C ASP A 509 6.57 38.35 19.06
N VAL A 510 5.79 38.88 20.00
CA VAL A 510 4.56 38.21 20.48
C VAL A 510 3.28 39.00 20.20
N GLY A 511 3.39 40.17 19.57
CA GLY A 511 2.24 41.07 19.35
C GLY A 511 1.81 41.80 20.61
N ASN A 512 0.52 41.81 20.93
CA ASN A 512 0.02 42.32 22.16
C ASN A 512 0.35 41.38 23.32
N VAL A 513 1.06 41.85 24.34
CA VAL A 513 1.47 41.06 25.50
C VAL A 513 0.26 40.88 26.42
N THR A 514 -0.28 39.69 26.45
CA THR A 514 -1.52 39.35 27.18
C THR A 514 -1.31 38.43 28.40
N ALA A 515 -0.12 37.85 28.52
CA ALA A 515 0.24 37.00 29.66
C ALA A 515 1.72 37.20 30.04
N LEU A 516 1.97 37.25 31.33
CA LEU A 516 3.28 37.23 31.94
C LEU A 516 3.27 36.16 33.03
N PHE A 517 4.30 35.35 33.11
CA PHE A 517 4.42 34.28 34.09
C PHE A 517 5.89 33.96 34.38
N GLU A 518 6.27 33.93 35.64
CA GLU A 518 7.62 33.59 36.08
C GLU A 518 7.67 32.13 36.56
N ASP A 519 8.65 31.38 36.06
CA ASP A 519 9.03 30.09 36.59
C ASP A 519 10.46 30.10 37.13
N ALA A 520 10.93 29.00 37.68
CA ALA A 520 12.28 28.88 38.24
C ALA A 520 13.44 29.23 37.23
N HIS A 521 13.15 29.38 35.99
CA HIS A 521 14.15 29.55 34.92
C HIS A 521 13.97 30.87 34.16
N GLY A 522 13.01 31.70 34.50
CA GLY A 522 12.79 33.05 33.98
C GLY A 522 11.36 33.44 33.67
N MET A 523 11.21 34.56 32.97
CA MET A 523 9.95 35.16 32.66
C MET A 523 9.42 34.74 31.31
N TRP A 524 8.23 34.17 31.25
CA TRP A 524 7.47 33.88 30.04
C TRP A 524 6.65 35.12 29.65
N ILE A 525 6.63 35.40 28.36
CA ILE A 525 5.89 36.51 27.76
C ILE A 525 5.01 35.95 26.68
N GLY A 526 3.71 35.85 26.94
CA GLY A 526 2.71 35.36 26.01
C GLY A 526 1.95 36.49 25.33
N GLY A 527 1.57 36.27 24.07
CA GLY A 527 0.82 37.29 23.35
C GLY A 527 0.08 36.79 22.13
N GLU A 528 -0.50 37.75 21.42
CA GLU A 528 -1.35 37.49 20.24
C GLU A 528 -0.69 36.63 19.19
N ARG A 529 0.61 36.87 18.89
CA ARG A 529 1.33 36.19 17.78
C ARG A 529 2.22 35.04 18.21
N GLY A 530 2.41 34.85 19.50
CA GLY A 530 3.27 33.75 19.97
C GLY A 530 3.71 33.89 21.41
N LEU A 531 4.83 33.30 21.72
CA LEU A 531 5.41 33.17 23.04
C LEU A 531 6.90 33.48 22.99
N ALA A 532 7.40 34.14 24.03
CA ALA A 532 8.82 34.38 24.26
C ALA A 532 9.22 34.07 25.68
N ARG A 533 10.49 33.92 25.96
CA ARG A 533 11.01 33.72 27.30
C ARG A 533 12.29 34.54 27.52
N VAL A 534 12.37 35.17 28.66
CA VAL A 534 13.56 35.83 29.17
C VAL A 534 14.20 34.91 30.21
N SER A 535 15.41 34.43 29.93
CA SER A 535 16.17 33.57 30.84
C SER A 535 17.61 34.01 30.87
N GLY A 536 18.19 34.20 32.10
CA GLY A 536 19.53 34.71 32.26
C GLY A 536 19.77 36.05 31.57
N GLY A 537 18.78 36.94 31.53
CA GLY A 537 18.85 38.27 30.90
C GLY A 537 18.87 38.22 29.36
N ARG A 538 18.52 37.10 28.72
CA ARG A 538 18.42 36.96 27.26
C ARG A 538 16.99 36.59 26.86
N LEU A 539 16.43 37.30 25.87
CA LEU A 539 15.14 36.99 25.28
C LEU A 539 15.32 36.03 24.12
N ARG A 540 14.42 35.03 24.03
CA ARG A 540 14.26 34.14 22.88
C ARG A 540 12.77 34.01 22.54
N ASN A 541 12.44 34.09 21.26
CA ASN A 541 11.10 33.78 20.78
C ASN A 541 10.99 32.29 20.44
N VAL A 542 9.79 31.72 20.52
CA VAL A 542 9.58 30.34 20.10
C VAL A 542 9.80 30.16 18.61
N LEU A 543 10.20 28.95 18.20
CA LEU A 543 10.40 28.59 16.80
C LEU A 543 9.15 28.84 15.95
N VAL A 544 9.37 29.20 14.69
CA VAL A 544 8.30 29.49 13.73
C VAL A 544 7.34 28.30 13.55
N ASP A 545 7.88 27.08 13.54
CA ASP A 545 7.09 25.84 13.32
C ASP A 545 6.07 25.55 14.44
N VAL A 546 6.33 26.01 15.66
CA VAL A 546 5.42 25.83 16.80
C VAL A 546 4.60 27.07 17.09
N ARG A 547 4.92 28.20 16.49
CA ARG A 547 4.27 29.50 16.72
C ARG A 547 2.78 29.48 16.49
N GLU A 548 2.31 28.75 15.46
CA GLU A 548 0.89 28.68 15.12
C GLU A 548 0.05 28.02 16.24
N ASP A 549 0.59 27.01 16.92
CA ASP A 549 -0.10 26.36 18.04
C ASP A 549 0.01 27.16 19.34
N LEU A 550 0.99 28.06 19.46
CA LEU A 550 1.24 28.93 20.62
C LEU A 550 0.83 30.40 20.35
N ARG A 551 -0.21 30.63 19.53
CA ARG A 551 -0.79 31.96 19.29
C ARG A 551 -1.86 32.31 20.29
N GLY A 552 -2.01 33.63 20.53
CA GLY A 552 -3.07 34.17 21.38
C GLY A 552 -2.97 33.68 22.82
N ILE A 553 -1.78 33.60 23.35
CA ILE A 553 -1.54 33.14 24.72
C ILE A 553 -1.93 34.23 25.70
N SER A 554 -2.99 33.97 26.46
CA SER A 554 -3.53 34.89 27.46
C SER A 554 -3.56 34.31 28.87
N GLY A 555 -3.13 33.06 29.04
CA GLY A 555 -2.95 32.43 30.33
C GLY A 555 -1.76 31.50 30.32
N ILE A 556 -0.90 31.57 31.31
CA ILE A 556 0.25 30.71 31.51
C ILE A 556 0.26 30.23 32.96
N VAL A 557 0.48 28.94 33.18
CA VAL A 557 0.53 28.35 34.51
C VAL A 557 1.46 27.12 34.50
N ALA A 558 2.12 26.86 35.62
CA ALA A 558 2.91 25.65 35.81
C ALA A 558 2.24 24.69 36.77
N ASP A 559 2.31 23.39 36.49
CA ASP A 559 1.86 22.37 37.43
C ASP A 559 2.96 22.02 38.46
N ALA A 560 2.63 21.11 39.37
CA ALA A 560 3.56 20.71 40.44
C ALA A 560 4.80 19.91 39.92
N ALA A 561 4.74 19.35 38.70
CA ALA A 561 5.84 18.66 38.05
C ALA A 561 6.79 19.62 37.28
N GLY A 562 6.43 20.90 37.19
CA GLY A 562 7.13 21.94 36.45
C GLY A 562 6.80 21.97 34.96
N ASP A 563 5.77 21.24 34.54
CA ASP A 563 5.27 21.34 33.15
C ASP A 563 4.51 22.66 32.99
N VAL A 564 4.73 23.35 31.89
CA VAL A 564 4.12 24.65 31.62
C VAL A 564 2.94 24.48 30.69
N TRP A 565 1.84 25.12 31.07
CA TRP A 565 0.56 25.09 30.37
C TRP A 565 0.20 26.49 29.85
N PHE A 566 -0.14 26.54 28.58
CA PHE A 566 -0.47 27.77 27.87
C PHE A 566 -1.91 27.74 27.39
N ASN A 567 -2.74 28.70 27.82
CA ASN A 567 -4.08 28.87 27.28
C ASN A 567 -4.04 29.89 26.14
N GLY A 568 -4.41 29.44 24.95
CA GLY A 568 -4.28 30.23 23.74
C GLY A 568 -5.42 30.10 22.75
N ALA A 569 -5.31 30.77 21.63
CA ALA A 569 -6.32 30.78 20.58
C ALA A 569 -6.53 29.41 19.88
N ARG A 570 -5.56 28.50 19.96
CA ARG A 570 -5.65 27.15 19.40
C ARG A 570 -6.00 26.07 20.43
N GLY A 571 -6.19 26.47 21.68
CA GLY A 571 -6.50 25.59 22.79
C GLY A 571 -5.49 25.71 23.91
N VAL A 572 -5.52 24.74 24.82
CA VAL A 572 -4.57 24.62 25.92
C VAL A 572 -3.39 23.75 25.45
N VAL A 573 -2.17 24.24 25.60
CA VAL A 573 -0.94 23.53 25.22
C VAL A 573 -0.14 23.22 26.48
N ARG A 574 0.22 21.94 26.68
CA ARG A 574 1.14 21.48 27.73
C ARG A 574 2.50 21.22 27.14
N VAL A 575 3.53 21.75 27.75
CA VAL A 575 4.93 21.47 27.46
C VAL A 575 5.58 20.90 28.71
N ARG A 576 6.15 19.70 28.61
CA ARG A 576 6.85 19.11 29.76
C ARG A 576 8.11 19.89 30.09
N ALA A 577 8.47 19.93 31.35
CA ALA A 577 9.66 20.66 31.81
C ALA A 577 10.92 20.30 31.00
N GLY A 578 11.12 19.01 30.69
CA GLY A 578 12.25 18.53 29.90
C GLY A 578 12.22 18.88 28.40
N ASP A 579 11.04 19.24 27.86
CA ASP A 579 10.86 19.53 26.43
C ASP A 579 10.87 21.05 26.13
N VAL A 580 10.88 21.90 27.18
CA VAL A 580 10.84 23.38 27.04
C VAL A 580 11.97 23.91 26.15
N ALA A 581 13.18 23.38 26.27
CA ALA A 581 14.32 23.79 25.46
C ALA A 581 14.09 23.61 23.96
N GLY A 582 13.32 22.59 23.58
CA GLY A 582 12.97 22.30 22.20
C GLY A 582 12.13 23.40 21.53
N LEU A 583 11.35 24.18 22.30
CA LEU A 583 10.57 25.30 21.76
C LEU A 583 11.45 26.44 21.21
N PHE A 584 12.71 26.52 21.66
CA PHE A 584 13.67 27.61 21.36
C PHE A 584 14.89 27.13 20.54
N GLY A 585 14.77 26.00 19.80
CA GLY A 585 15.87 25.51 18.96
C GLY A 585 16.93 24.67 19.67
N GLY A 586 16.58 24.06 20.81
CA GLY A 586 17.40 23.04 21.47
C GLY A 586 17.44 21.71 20.70
N HIS A 587 18.23 20.74 21.16
CA HIS A 587 18.33 19.42 20.53
C HIS A 587 16.96 18.72 20.51
N GLY A 588 16.46 18.34 19.32
CA GLY A 588 15.23 17.59 19.06
C GLY A 588 14.08 18.43 18.52
N SER A 589 13.08 17.75 17.94
CA SER A 589 11.84 18.39 17.51
C SER A 589 11.02 18.83 18.72
N PRO A 590 10.34 19.98 18.67
CA PRO A 590 9.47 20.45 19.74
C PRO A 590 8.40 19.42 20.09
N ARG A 591 8.29 19.07 21.36
CA ARG A 591 7.28 18.14 21.88
C ARG A 591 6.33 18.88 22.80
N TYR A 592 5.04 18.80 22.48
CA TYR A 592 3.98 19.39 23.29
C TYR A 592 2.67 18.64 23.06
N GLU A 593 1.75 18.78 24.00
CA GLU A 593 0.40 18.23 23.92
C GLU A 593 -0.60 19.37 23.79
N ARG A 594 -1.58 19.23 22.92
CA ARG A 594 -2.62 20.22 22.68
C ARG A 594 -3.99 19.68 23.04
N PHE A 595 -4.72 20.41 23.86
CA PHE A 595 -6.10 20.17 24.25
C PHE A 595 -7.00 21.23 23.59
N ASN A 596 -8.01 20.82 22.87
CA ASN A 596 -8.89 21.70 22.11
C ASN A 596 -10.35 21.24 22.21
N ALA A 597 -11.21 21.64 21.29
CA ALA A 597 -12.63 21.24 21.28
C ALA A 597 -12.83 19.73 21.31
N LEU A 598 -11.88 18.95 20.69
CA LEU A 598 -11.90 17.49 20.79
C LEU A 598 -11.63 16.99 22.23
N ASP A 599 -11.11 17.79 23.14
CA ASP A 599 -10.88 17.47 24.55
C ASP A 599 -11.89 18.15 25.47
N ALA A 600 -13.01 18.54 24.93
CA ALA A 600 -14.10 19.27 25.63
C ALA A 600 -13.79 20.72 26.00
N LEU A 601 -12.83 21.39 25.35
CA LEU A 601 -12.61 22.81 25.52
C LEU A 601 -13.76 23.59 24.85
N PRO A 602 -14.55 24.41 25.59
CA PRO A 602 -15.79 24.98 25.03
C PRO A 602 -15.60 26.23 24.16
N GLY A 603 -14.38 26.70 23.99
CA GLY A 603 -14.06 27.90 23.21
C GLY A 603 -12.57 28.12 23.10
N ILE A 604 -12.16 29.35 22.87
CA ILE A 604 -10.74 29.76 22.81
C ILE A 604 -10.44 30.66 24.00
N ALA A 605 -9.17 30.79 24.36
CA ALA A 605 -8.73 31.74 25.37
C ALA A 605 -9.14 33.18 25.00
N ALA A 606 -9.63 33.95 25.98
CA ALA A 606 -9.95 35.37 25.76
C ALA A 606 -8.68 36.12 25.33
N GLN A 607 -8.79 36.94 24.28
CA GLN A 607 -7.66 37.70 23.74
C GLN A 607 -7.54 39.11 24.32
N PHE A 608 -8.53 39.47 25.09
CA PHE A 608 -8.63 40.71 25.85
C PHE A 608 -9.08 40.38 27.26
N ARG A 609 -9.18 41.39 28.12
CA ARG A 609 -9.68 41.21 29.47
C ARG A 609 -11.01 40.44 29.52
N PRO A 610 -11.25 39.60 30.53
CA PRO A 610 -10.43 39.43 31.75
C PRO A 610 -9.14 38.59 31.51
N LEU A 611 -8.03 39.00 32.13
CA LEU A 611 -6.73 38.36 32.11
C LEU A 611 -6.21 38.22 33.54
N PRO A 612 -5.41 37.19 33.88
CA PRO A 612 -5.04 36.03 33.03
C PRO A 612 -6.19 35.04 32.89
N THR A 613 -6.11 34.20 31.82
CA THR A 613 -7.11 33.15 31.55
C THR A 613 -6.73 31.77 32.10
N ALA A 614 -5.69 31.66 32.90
CA ALA A 614 -5.25 30.44 33.55
C ALA A 614 -4.95 30.66 35.02
N ALA A 615 -5.30 29.70 35.86
CA ALA A 615 -5.00 29.70 37.29
C ALA A 615 -4.73 28.29 37.81
N ARG A 616 -3.96 28.16 38.89
CA ARG A 616 -3.74 26.92 39.63
C ARG A 616 -4.24 27.05 41.04
N THR A 617 -5.08 26.13 41.48
CA THR A 617 -5.56 26.01 42.85
C THR A 617 -4.59 25.20 43.73
N ASP A 618 -4.70 25.31 45.05
CA ASP A 618 -3.76 24.68 45.99
C ASP A 618 -3.85 23.14 45.98
N ASP A 619 -5.00 22.58 45.56
CA ASP A 619 -5.17 21.13 45.31
C ASP A 619 -4.38 20.66 44.08
N GLY A 620 -3.75 21.57 43.33
CA GLY A 620 -2.92 21.29 42.15
C GLY A 620 -3.68 21.27 40.86
N ARG A 621 -5.00 21.49 40.83
CA ARG A 621 -5.79 21.60 39.60
C ARG A 621 -5.44 22.87 38.84
N LEU A 622 -5.49 22.73 37.50
CA LEU A 622 -5.36 23.87 36.61
C LEU A 622 -6.73 24.23 36.04
N TRP A 623 -6.99 25.51 35.93
CA TRP A 623 -8.23 26.07 35.44
C TRP A 623 -7.95 27.00 34.27
N PHE A 624 -8.81 26.90 33.26
CA PHE A 624 -8.69 27.68 32.05
C PHE A 624 -10.03 28.31 31.70
N ALA A 625 -10.01 29.62 31.57
CA ALA A 625 -11.14 30.39 31.12
C ALA A 625 -11.11 30.54 29.60
N THR A 626 -12.24 30.32 28.94
CA THR A 626 -12.45 30.53 27.52
C THR A 626 -13.56 31.55 27.27
N THR A 627 -13.74 31.92 26.02
CA THR A 627 -14.83 32.82 25.60
C THR A 627 -16.22 32.23 25.87
N SER A 628 -16.32 30.89 25.98
CA SER A 628 -17.62 30.20 26.07
C SER A 628 -17.81 29.39 27.36
N GLY A 629 -16.82 29.35 28.25
CA GLY A 629 -16.94 28.60 29.50
C GLY A 629 -15.62 28.42 30.22
N LEU A 630 -15.70 27.69 31.32
CA LEU A 630 -14.58 27.37 32.19
C LEU A 630 -14.31 25.86 32.16
N VAL A 631 -13.03 25.49 32.12
CA VAL A 631 -12.60 24.09 32.24
C VAL A 631 -11.54 23.94 33.31
N SER A 632 -11.46 22.74 33.88
CA SER A 632 -10.39 22.33 34.78
C SER A 632 -9.73 21.04 34.34
N ILE A 633 -8.49 20.80 34.75
CA ILE A 633 -7.76 19.56 34.58
C ILE A 633 -6.93 19.24 35.84
N ASP A 634 -6.87 17.97 36.21
CA ASP A 634 -5.87 17.49 37.17
C ASP A 634 -4.67 16.91 36.36
N PRO A 635 -3.52 17.59 36.36
CA PRO A 635 -2.35 17.10 35.60
C PRO A 635 -1.85 15.73 36.03
N ARG A 636 -2.19 15.28 37.23
CA ARG A 636 -1.79 13.98 37.80
C ARG A 636 -2.67 12.83 37.29
N GLN A 637 -3.85 13.13 36.76
CA GLN A 637 -4.88 12.16 36.35
C GLN A 637 -5.22 12.25 34.88
N ILE A 638 -4.22 12.44 34.04
CA ILE A 638 -4.40 12.44 32.58
C ILE A 638 -4.60 11.01 32.09
N VAL A 639 -5.80 10.70 31.67
CA VAL A 639 -6.18 9.40 31.12
C VAL A 639 -5.72 9.32 29.66
N ARG A 640 -5.08 8.18 29.29
CA ARG A 640 -4.60 7.88 27.94
C ARG A 640 -5.35 6.68 27.40
N ASN A 641 -5.58 6.68 26.10
CA ASN A 641 -6.11 5.51 25.39
C ASN A 641 -4.98 4.50 25.14
N PRO A 642 -4.95 3.34 25.83
CA PRO A 642 -3.88 2.35 25.65
C PRO A 642 -4.11 1.42 24.44
N VAL A 643 -5.25 1.53 23.77
CA VAL A 643 -5.68 0.59 22.74
C VAL A 643 -5.08 0.98 21.39
N ALA A 644 -4.22 0.13 20.84
CA ALA A 644 -3.73 0.28 19.48
C ALA A 644 -4.86 0.03 18.47
N PRO A 645 -5.09 0.92 17.49
CA PRO A 645 -6.21 0.79 16.57
C PRO A 645 -5.96 -0.32 15.54
N PRO A 646 -6.94 -1.19 15.26
CA PRO A 646 -6.89 -2.05 14.09
C PRO A 646 -6.83 -1.22 12.79
N VAL A 647 -6.07 -1.70 11.82
CA VAL A 647 -5.86 -1.02 10.53
C VAL A 647 -6.40 -1.88 9.41
N GLU A 648 -7.13 -1.29 8.47
CA GLU A 648 -7.71 -1.97 7.33
C GLU A 648 -7.53 -1.18 6.03
N VAL A 649 -7.23 -1.90 4.94
CA VAL A 649 -7.26 -1.35 3.58
C VAL A 649 -8.66 -1.51 3.02
N LEU A 650 -9.35 -0.39 2.79
CA LEU A 650 -10.77 -0.36 2.42
C LEU A 650 -11.03 -0.60 0.94
N SER A 651 -10.27 0.05 0.08
CA SER A 651 -10.49 -0.01 -1.37
C SER A 651 -9.28 0.48 -2.14
N VAL A 652 -9.17 -0.04 -3.35
CA VAL A 652 -8.19 0.41 -4.35
C VAL A 652 -8.95 0.95 -5.54
N THR A 653 -8.55 2.12 -6.02
CA THR A 653 -9.07 2.71 -7.25
C THR A 653 -7.93 3.03 -8.19
N VAL A 654 -8.10 2.71 -9.46
CA VAL A 654 -7.14 2.98 -10.52
C VAL A 654 -7.83 3.83 -11.58
N ASP A 655 -7.29 4.99 -11.86
CA ASP A 655 -7.85 5.95 -12.81
C ASP A 655 -9.35 6.25 -12.59
N GLY A 656 -9.75 6.24 -11.29
CA GLY A 656 -11.14 6.46 -10.85
C GLY A 656 -12.02 5.22 -10.81
N ALA A 657 -11.59 4.08 -11.38
CA ALA A 657 -12.33 2.82 -11.32
C ALA A 657 -11.94 1.99 -10.09
N ALA A 658 -12.91 1.40 -9.40
CA ALA A 658 -12.67 0.51 -8.28
C ALA A 658 -12.15 -0.85 -8.76
N VAL A 659 -11.09 -1.34 -8.10
CA VAL A 659 -10.52 -2.67 -8.35
C VAL A 659 -10.76 -3.55 -7.12
N PRO A 660 -11.30 -4.76 -7.28
CA PRO A 660 -11.57 -5.63 -6.14
C PRO A 660 -10.28 -6.14 -5.50
N ILE A 661 -10.24 -6.10 -4.18
CA ILE A 661 -9.20 -6.74 -3.36
C ILE A 661 -9.63 -8.20 -3.15
N ARG A 662 -8.73 -9.16 -3.40
CA ARG A 662 -8.96 -10.59 -3.16
C ARG A 662 -7.77 -11.16 -2.38
N ASP A 663 -8.03 -11.74 -1.25
CA ASP A 663 -7.02 -12.38 -0.38
C ASP A 663 -5.81 -11.48 -0.11
N GLY A 664 -6.05 -10.19 0.18
CA GLY A 664 -4.98 -9.22 0.43
C GLY A 664 -4.15 -8.85 -0.81
N GLN A 665 -4.66 -9.11 -2.01
CA GLN A 665 -3.98 -8.82 -3.27
C GLN A 665 -4.88 -8.04 -4.23
N VAL A 666 -4.26 -7.21 -5.04
CA VAL A 666 -4.92 -6.48 -6.13
C VAL A 666 -4.08 -6.58 -7.39
N GLN A 667 -4.75 -6.85 -8.51
CA GLN A 667 -4.13 -6.90 -9.84
C GLN A 667 -4.56 -5.67 -10.62
N LEU A 668 -3.61 -4.87 -11.03
CA LEU A 668 -3.82 -3.63 -11.78
C LEU A 668 -3.51 -3.84 -13.26
N PRO A 669 -4.22 -3.14 -14.15
CA PRO A 669 -3.91 -3.13 -15.58
C PRO A 669 -2.52 -2.53 -15.83
N ALA A 670 -2.01 -2.71 -17.02
CA ALA A 670 -0.74 -2.11 -17.43
C ALA A 670 -0.85 -0.58 -17.55
N GLY A 671 0.16 0.16 -17.05
CA GLY A 671 0.27 1.61 -17.16
C GLY A 671 -0.81 2.41 -16.44
N PRO A 672 -1.12 2.12 -15.17
CA PRO A 672 -2.05 2.92 -14.40
C PRO A 672 -1.51 4.34 -14.21
N ARG A 673 -2.35 5.36 -14.44
CA ARG A 673 -1.93 6.77 -14.25
C ARG A 673 -2.00 7.18 -12.78
N ASN A 674 -3.09 6.80 -12.11
CA ASN A 674 -3.35 7.15 -10.72
C ASN A 674 -3.79 5.92 -9.96
N LEU A 675 -3.03 5.55 -8.94
CA LEU A 675 -3.39 4.51 -7.98
C LEU A 675 -3.74 5.19 -6.66
N ARG A 676 -4.99 5.03 -6.20
CA ARG A 676 -5.41 5.48 -4.88
C ARG A 676 -5.77 4.30 -4.01
N ILE A 677 -5.10 4.19 -2.87
CA ILE A 677 -5.36 3.18 -1.85
C ILE A 677 -6.01 3.89 -0.67
N ARG A 678 -7.23 3.48 -0.31
CA ARG A 678 -7.95 4.00 0.86
C ARG A 678 -7.82 3.02 2.02
N TYR A 679 -7.55 3.54 3.19
CA TYR A 679 -7.39 2.79 4.41
C TYR A 679 -8.05 3.51 5.58
N THR A 680 -8.28 2.77 6.66
CA THR A 680 -8.80 3.31 7.91
C THR A 680 -8.11 2.68 9.11
N ALA A 681 -8.28 3.31 10.25
CA ALA A 681 -7.89 2.75 11.53
C ALA A 681 -9.05 2.96 12.51
N LEU A 682 -9.37 1.89 13.24
CA LEU A 682 -10.56 1.79 14.05
C LEU A 682 -10.26 2.21 15.49
N SER A 683 -9.98 3.51 15.67
CA SER A 683 -9.98 4.20 16.95
C SER A 683 -11.23 5.06 17.02
N LEU A 684 -12.08 4.76 17.98
CA LEU A 684 -13.41 5.35 18.10
C LEU A 684 -13.48 6.54 19.08
N SER A 685 -12.45 6.74 19.90
CA SER A 685 -12.42 7.84 20.89
C SER A 685 -12.20 9.21 20.24
N ILE A 686 -11.10 9.40 19.51
CA ILE A 686 -10.81 10.66 18.78
C ILE A 686 -10.24 10.30 17.41
N PRO A 687 -11.09 9.86 16.47
CA PRO A 687 -10.65 9.41 15.15
C PRO A 687 -9.99 10.51 14.31
N GLU A 688 -10.20 11.78 14.64
CA GLU A 688 -9.59 12.94 14.00
C GLU A 688 -8.09 13.08 14.32
N ARG A 689 -7.62 12.50 15.42
CA ARG A 689 -6.21 12.52 15.83
C ARG A 689 -5.44 11.27 15.44
N VAL A 690 -6.07 10.33 14.78
CA VAL A 690 -5.40 9.13 14.25
C VAL A 690 -4.34 9.55 13.24
N ARG A 691 -3.13 9.03 13.40
CA ARG A 691 -2.03 9.23 12.45
C ARG A 691 -1.71 7.92 11.75
N PHE A 692 -1.29 8.04 10.52
CA PHE A 692 -0.92 6.91 9.68
C PHE A 692 0.54 7.03 9.25
N ARG A 693 1.22 5.88 9.18
CA ARG A 693 2.45 5.71 8.45
C ARG A 693 2.19 4.70 7.35
N TYR A 694 2.54 5.04 6.12
CA TYR A 694 2.36 4.14 5.00
C TYR A 694 3.58 4.18 4.08
N GLN A 695 3.77 3.07 3.37
CA GLN A 695 4.85 2.90 2.41
C GLN A 695 4.42 1.91 1.33
N LEU A 696 4.76 2.18 0.08
CA LEU A 696 4.66 1.24 -1.01
C LEU A 696 6.07 0.72 -1.33
N ASP A 697 6.41 -0.45 -0.80
CA ASP A 697 7.71 -1.07 -1.00
C ASP A 697 7.99 -1.24 -2.48
N GLY A 698 9.17 -0.80 -2.90
CA GLY A 698 9.59 -0.78 -4.30
C GLY A 698 9.34 0.56 -5.01
N LEU A 699 8.62 1.51 -4.37
CA LEU A 699 8.41 2.86 -4.88
C LEU A 699 8.86 3.93 -3.87
N ASP A 700 8.45 3.80 -2.61
CA ASP A 700 8.79 4.73 -1.55
C ASP A 700 10.11 4.34 -0.87
N SER A 701 11.03 5.30 -0.71
CA SER A 701 12.30 5.10 0.00
C SER A 701 12.15 5.19 1.52
N GLN A 702 11.09 5.86 2.01
CA GLN A 702 10.83 6.11 3.44
C GLN A 702 9.34 6.02 3.74
N TRP A 703 9.02 5.79 5.02
CA TRP A 703 7.66 5.86 5.51
C TRP A 703 7.10 7.28 5.41
N MET A 704 5.94 7.41 4.79
CA MET A 704 5.18 8.66 4.71
C MET A 704 4.28 8.75 5.94
N GLU A 705 4.32 9.87 6.68
CA GLU A 705 3.47 10.08 7.86
C GLU A 705 2.45 11.19 7.62
N GLY A 706 1.21 11.01 8.08
CA GLY A 706 0.15 12.00 7.98
C GLY A 706 -1.17 11.55 8.58
N ALA A 707 -2.17 12.44 8.53
CA ALA A 707 -3.54 12.17 8.97
C ALA A 707 -4.48 11.73 7.82
N ALA A 708 -3.99 11.74 6.58
CA ALA A 708 -4.78 11.36 5.41
C ALA A 708 -5.15 9.87 5.46
N ARG A 709 -6.40 9.54 5.11
CA ARG A 709 -6.91 8.16 5.05
C ARG A 709 -6.84 7.57 3.64
N SER A 710 -5.96 8.09 2.81
CA SER A 710 -5.66 7.55 1.47
C SER A 710 -4.26 7.92 1.04
N ALA A 711 -3.59 6.99 0.37
CA ALA A 711 -2.35 7.19 -0.35
C ALA A 711 -2.64 7.32 -1.84
N LEU A 712 -1.93 8.22 -2.51
CA LEU A 712 -2.03 8.46 -3.93
C LEU A 712 -0.66 8.25 -4.57
N TYR A 713 -0.59 7.36 -5.55
CA TYR A 713 0.61 7.09 -6.32
C TYR A 713 0.36 7.38 -7.79
N ASN A 714 1.26 8.12 -8.42
CA ASN A 714 1.17 8.49 -9.82
C ASN A 714 2.01 7.52 -10.66
N ALA A 715 1.39 6.94 -11.67
CA ALA A 715 2.02 6.10 -12.69
C ALA A 715 3.00 5.04 -12.14
N PRO A 716 2.59 4.15 -11.22
CA PRO A 716 3.47 3.08 -10.78
C PRO A 716 3.83 2.18 -11.97
N GLY A 717 5.12 1.86 -12.12
CA GLY A 717 5.62 0.98 -13.17
C GLY A 717 5.11 -0.45 -13.05
N SER A 718 5.37 -1.27 -14.08
CA SER A 718 5.07 -2.70 -14.01
C SER A 718 5.90 -3.39 -12.94
N GLY A 719 5.27 -4.22 -12.10
CA GLY A 719 5.95 -4.89 -11.02
C GLY A 719 5.03 -5.38 -9.91
N ARG A 720 5.66 -5.93 -8.87
CA ARG A 720 5.00 -6.34 -7.65
C ARG A 720 5.45 -5.43 -6.51
N TYR A 721 4.50 -4.80 -5.84
CA TYR A 721 4.68 -3.88 -4.74
C TYR A 721 3.96 -4.41 -3.51
N VAL A 722 4.41 -4.02 -2.32
CA VAL A 722 3.71 -4.29 -1.07
C VAL A 722 3.39 -2.95 -0.41
N PHE A 723 2.10 -2.62 -0.36
CA PHE A 723 1.64 -1.47 0.38
C PHE A 723 1.48 -1.87 1.84
N ARG A 724 2.15 -1.13 2.74
CA ARG A 724 2.05 -1.28 4.17
C ARG A 724 1.50 -0.02 4.79
N VAL A 725 0.59 -0.17 5.73
CA VAL A 725 0.04 0.95 6.48
C VAL A 725 -0.08 0.60 7.95
N ARG A 726 0.38 1.52 8.80
CA ARG A 726 0.29 1.47 10.26
C ARG A 726 -0.48 2.67 10.75
N ALA A 727 -1.06 2.58 11.91
CA ALA A 727 -1.75 3.72 12.50
C ALA A 727 -1.51 3.81 14.00
N SER A 728 -1.59 5.04 14.53
CA SER A 728 -1.66 5.28 15.96
C SER A 728 -3.03 5.82 16.35
N ASN A 729 -3.43 5.57 17.59
CA ASN A 729 -4.58 6.22 18.18
C ASN A 729 -4.28 7.69 18.51
N ASN A 730 -5.23 8.38 19.16
CA ASN A 730 -5.14 9.79 19.57
C ASN A 730 -4.03 10.10 20.57
N ASP A 731 -3.52 9.10 21.30
CA ASP A 731 -2.46 9.22 22.32
C ASP A 731 -1.11 8.69 21.84
N GLY A 732 -0.98 8.38 20.55
CA GLY A 732 0.28 7.97 19.95
C GLY A 732 0.63 6.48 20.14
N VAL A 733 -0.32 5.65 20.53
CA VAL A 733 -0.12 4.18 20.63
C VAL A 733 -0.24 3.58 19.23
N TRP A 734 0.88 3.09 18.69
CA TRP A 734 0.97 2.55 17.33
C TRP A 734 0.57 1.08 17.26
N ASN A 735 -0.20 0.75 16.25
CA ASN A 735 -0.34 -0.61 15.78
C ASN A 735 0.82 -0.91 14.81
N GLU A 736 1.87 -1.55 15.33
CA GLU A 736 3.08 -1.86 14.56
C GLU A 736 2.87 -3.01 13.56
N GLN A 737 1.86 -3.83 13.75
CA GLN A 737 1.52 -4.90 12.82
C GLN A 737 0.89 -4.31 11.54
N GLY A 738 -0.03 -3.35 11.68
CA GLY A 738 -0.66 -2.65 10.58
C GLY A 738 -1.47 -3.54 9.64
N ALA A 739 -1.60 -3.09 8.39
CA ALA A 739 -2.21 -3.84 7.30
C ALA A 739 -1.29 -3.86 6.07
N GLU A 740 -1.32 -4.96 5.33
CA GLU A 740 -0.54 -5.16 4.10
C GLU A 740 -1.45 -5.45 2.92
N LEU A 741 -1.08 -4.92 1.76
CA LEU A 741 -1.75 -5.18 0.48
C LEU A 741 -0.71 -5.42 -0.61
N VAL A 742 -0.78 -6.55 -1.28
CA VAL A 742 0.08 -6.84 -2.43
C VAL A 742 -0.54 -6.23 -3.68
N VAL A 743 0.19 -5.33 -4.31
CA VAL A 743 -0.21 -4.65 -5.54
C VAL A 743 0.63 -5.17 -6.69
N THR A 744 0.00 -5.80 -7.67
CA THR A 744 0.68 -6.30 -8.88
C THR A 744 0.21 -5.48 -10.08
N VAL A 745 1.13 -4.74 -10.70
CA VAL A 745 0.89 -3.99 -11.93
C VAL A 745 1.32 -4.84 -13.11
N ALA A 746 0.40 -5.12 -14.01
CA ALA A 746 0.68 -5.89 -15.22
C ALA A 746 1.67 -5.14 -16.11
N PRO A 747 2.65 -5.82 -16.71
CA PRO A 747 3.54 -5.20 -17.67
C PRO A 747 2.80 -4.86 -18.97
N HIS A 748 3.18 -3.77 -19.62
CA HIS A 748 2.76 -3.50 -20.98
C HIS A 748 3.24 -4.61 -21.92
N TYR A 749 2.49 -4.85 -23.00
CA TYR A 749 2.86 -5.92 -23.94
C TYR A 749 4.30 -5.75 -24.48
N TRP A 750 4.78 -4.51 -24.62
CA TRP A 750 6.16 -4.23 -25.04
C TRP A 750 7.23 -4.48 -23.96
N GLU A 751 6.87 -4.58 -22.70
CA GLU A 751 7.78 -4.93 -21.59
C GLU A 751 7.89 -6.43 -21.38
N THR A 752 6.97 -7.20 -21.96
CA THR A 752 6.91 -8.66 -21.81
C THR A 752 8.08 -9.35 -22.54
N GLY A 753 8.58 -10.45 -21.95
CA GLY A 753 9.68 -11.22 -22.53
C GLY A 753 9.39 -11.71 -23.94
N TRP A 754 8.14 -12.13 -24.22
CA TRP A 754 7.74 -12.60 -25.54
C TRP A 754 7.83 -11.49 -26.60
N PHE A 755 7.45 -10.25 -26.26
CA PHE A 755 7.52 -9.11 -27.17
C PHE A 755 8.98 -8.71 -27.45
N ARG A 756 9.86 -8.74 -26.43
CA ARG A 756 11.31 -8.53 -26.64
C ARG A 756 11.89 -9.57 -27.57
N VAL A 757 11.50 -10.84 -27.37
CA VAL A 757 11.90 -11.94 -28.29
C VAL A 757 11.34 -11.69 -29.68
N LEU A 758 10.09 -11.27 -29.81
CA LEU A 758 9.48 -10.93 -31.09
C LEU A 758 10.25 -9.79 -31.79
N CYS A 759 10.61 -8.73 -31.07
CA CYS A 759 11.44 -7.65 -31.64
C CYS A 759 12.80 -8.14 -32.10
N VAL A 760 13.47 -9.01 -31.33
CA VAL A 760 14.76 -9.62 -31.73
C VAL A 760 14.57 -10.47 -32.95
N VAL A 761 13.53 -11.30 -33.00
CA VAL A 761 13.23 -12.15 -34.18
C VAL A 761 12.90 -11.29 -35.40
N ALA A 762 12.11 -10.23 -35.22
CA ALA A 762 11.78 -9.29 -36.30
C ALA A 762 13.04 -8.56 -36.82
N ALA A 763 13.90 -8.11 -35.90
CA ALA A 763 15.19 -7.51 -36.29
C ALA A 763 16.10 -8.49 -37.02
N ALA A 764 16.21 -9.75 -36.53
CA ALA A 764 16.96 -10.79 -37.19
C ALA A 764 16.39 -11.14 -38.58
N ALA A 765 15.06 -11.22 -38.69
CA ALA A 765 14.38 -11.42 -39.96
C ALA A 765 14.63 -10.29 -40.95
N LEU A 766 14.55 -9.02 -40.43
CA LEU A 766 14.89 -7.86 -41.27
C LEU A 766 16.33 -7.86 -41.72
N LEU A 767 17.28 -8.18 -40.85
CA LEU A 767 18.69 -8.32 -41.22
C LEU A 767 18.88 -9.44 -42.23
N TRP A 768 18.18 -10.55 -42.06
CA TRP A 768 18.18 -11.67 -42.98
C TRP A 768 17.64 -11.26 -44.38
N LEU A 769 16.52 -10.52 -44.39
CA LEU A 769 15.96 -10.02 -45.64
C LEU A 769 16.88 -9.01 -46.32
N LEU A 770 17.52 -8.14 -45.57
CA LEU A 770 18.53 -7.21 -46.07
C LEU A 770 19.76 -7.97 -46.64
N TYR A 771 20.17 -9.01 -45.92
CA TYR A 771 21.26 -9.91 -46.39
C TYR A 771 20.89 -10.62 -47.70
N LEU A 772 19.67 -11.18 -47.79
CA LEU A 772 19.16 -11.79 -49.01
C LEU A 772 19.05 -10.78 -50.17
N ALA A 773 18.57 -9.59 -49.89
CA ALA A 773 18.49 -8.48 -50.86
C ALA A 773 19.91 -8.12 -51.37
N ARG A 774 20.87 -8.06 -50.46
CA ARG A 774 22.30 -7.82 -50.77
C ARG A 774 22.88 -8.93 -51.60
N LEU A 775 22.58 -10.19 -51.26
CA LEU A 775 23.01 -11.34 -52.05
C LEU A 775 22.43 -11.32 -53.49
N ARG A 776 21.13 -10.95 -53.61
CA ARG A 776 20.49 -10.81 -54.91
C ARG A 776 21.12 -9.71 -55.77
N GLN A 777 21.45 -8.57 -55.12
CA GLN A 777 22.17 -7.47 -55.81
C GLN A 777 23.58 -7.91 -56.27
N LEU A 778 24.31 -8.65 -55.41
CA LEU A 778 25.62 -9.18 -55.76
C LEU A 778 25.53 -10.20 -56.89
N ALA A 779 24.57 -11.13 -56.80
CA ALA A 779 24.31 -12.10 -57.83
C ALA A 779 23.94 -11.47 -59.19
N ALA A 780 23.13 -10.41 -59.17
CA ALA A 780 22.78 -9.64 -60.37
C ALA A 780 24.00 -8.96 -60.96
N ARG A 781 24.87 -8.35 -60.13
CA ARG A 781 26.14 -7.72 -60.65
C ARG A 781 27.11 -8.73 -61.22
N ILE A 782 27.18 -9.95 -60.64
CA ILE A 782 28.01 -11.02 -61.15
C ILE A 782 27.46 -11.52 -62.51
N ARG A 783 26.14 -11.70 -62.63
CA ARG A 783 25.49 -12.09 -63.90
C ARG A 783 25.78 -11.08 -64.98
N THR A 784 25.59 -9.78 -64.70
CA THR A 784 25.85 -8.73 -65.67
C THR A 784 27.32 -8.77 -66.19
N ARG A 785 28.28 -8.97 -65.26
CA ARG A 785 29.69 -9.08 -65.64
C ARG A 785 30.03 -10.36 -66.41
N LEU A 786 29.32 -11.45 -66.15
CA LEU A 786 29.52 -12.72 -66.93
C LEU A 786 28.89 -12.57 -68.28
N ASP A 787 27.71 -11.95 -68.42
CA ASP A 787 27.08 -11.70 -69.71
C ASP A 787 27.87 -10.69 -70.56
N GLU A 788 28.53 -9.70 -69.98
CA GLU A 788 29.46 -8.81 -70.67
C GLU A 788 30.69 -9.53 -71.16
N ARG A 789 31.27 -10.45 -70.37
CA ARG A 789 32.43 -11.31 -70.80
C ARG A 789 32.03 -12.30 -71.86
N HIS A 790 30.84 -12.87 -71.86
CA HIS A 790 30.34 -13.73 -72.92
C HIS A 790 30.15 -12.95 -74.24
N ARG A 791 29.55 -11.78 -74.18
CA ARG A 791 29.37 -10.93 -75.36
C ARG A 791 30.71 -10.46 -75.92
N GLU A 792 31.66 -10.17 -75.08
CA GLU A 792 32.99 -9.76 -75.51
C GLU A 792 33.75 -10.94 -76.20
N ARG A 793 33.65 -12.20 -75.67
CA ARG A 793 34.21 -13.39 -76.33
C ARG A 793 33.53 -13.66 -77.63
N GLU A 794 32.24 -13.53 -77.76
CA GLU A 794 31.56 -13.72 -79.04
C GLU A 794 31.88 -12.59 -80.02
N ARG A 795 32.13 -11.39 -79.60
CA ARG A 795 32.58 -10.30 -80.46
C ARG A 795 33.96 -10.53 -80.97
N ILE A 796 34.92 -10.94 -80.11
CA ILE A 796 36.28 -11.25 -80.47
C ILE A 796 36.34 -12.48 -81.39
N ALA A 797 35.53 -13.50 -81.19
CA ALA A 797 35.43 -14.65 -82.04
C ALA A 797 34.92 -14.31 -83.45
N ARG A 798 34.05 -13.36 -83.62
CA ARG A 798 33.55 -12.82 -84.90
C ARG A 798 34.61 -11.99 -85.62
N GLU A 799 35.21 -11.05 -84.85
CA GLU A 799 36.28 -10.21 -85.46
C GLU A 799 37.49 -11.00 -85.92
N LEU A 800 37.87 -12.04 -85.19
CA LEU A 800 38.96 -12.98 -85.63
C LEU A 800 38.56 -13.77 -86.84
N HIS A 801 37.33 -14.25 -86.97
CA HIS A 801 36.83 -15.00 -88.10
C HIS A 801 36.79 -14.11 -89.38
N ASP A 802 36.30 -12.91 -89.27
CA ASP A 802 36.06 -12.06 -90.41
C ASP A 802 37.35 -11.38 -90.90
N THR A 803 38.29 -11.06 -90.00
CA THR A 803 39.52 -10.33 -90.38
C THR A 803 40.67 -11.22 -90.72
N LEU A 804 40.90 -12.24 -89.92
CA LEU A 804 42.07 -13.12 -90.14
C LEU A 804 41.86 -14.22 -91.22
N LEU A 805 40.69 -14.88 -91.24
CA LEU A 805 40.43 -15.97 -92.17
C LEU A 805 40.13 -15.45 -93.55
N GLN A 806 39.46 -14.31 -93.74
CA GLN A 806 39.24 -13.71 -95.03
C GLN A 806 40.54 -13.14 -95.60
N SER A 807 41.40 -12.53 -94.83
CA SER A 807 42.68 -12.00 -95.21
C SER A 807 43.67 -13.09 -95.69
N THR A 808 43.71 -14.23 -94.96
CA THR A 808 44.54 -15.35 -95.34
C THR A 808 44.05 -16.04 -96.61
N GLN A 809 42.73 -16.21 -96.78
CA GLN A 809 42.16 -16.71 -98.01
C GLN A 809 42.43 -15.82 -99.23
N GLY A 810 42.33 -14.48 -99.02
CA GLY A 810 42.68 -13.51 -100.05
C GLY A 810 44.16 -13.56 -100.43
N LEU A 811 45.05 -13.81 -99.47
CA LEU A 811 46.48 -13.96 -99.72
C LEU A 811 46.80 -15.25 -100.48
N ILE A 812 46.19 -16.41 -100.09
CA ILE A 812 46.34 -17.70 -100.80
C ILE A 812 45.85 -17.60 -102.26
N LEU A 813 44.69 -16.93 -102.45
CA LEU A 813 44.19 -16.75 -103.81
C LEU A 813 45.11 -15.88 -104.67
N ARG A 814 45.72 -14.84 -104.08
CA ARG A 814 46.69 -13.97 -104.81
C ARG A 814 48.00 -14.76 -105.10
N LEU A 815 48.48 -15.56 -104.19
CA LEU A 815 49.62 -16.38 -104.39
C LEU A 815 49.32 -17.45 -105.48
N HIS A 816 48.12 -18.01 -105.49
CA HIS A 816 47.67 -18.95 -106.52
C HIS A 816 47.62 -18.28 -107.93
N ALA A 817 47.10 -17.06 -107.95
CA ALA A 817 47.08 -16.30 -109.23
C ALA A 817 48.48 -15.92 -109.74
N SER A 818 49.38 -15.69 -108.79
CA SER A 818 50.78 -15.35 -109.10
C SER A 818 51.60 -16.62 -109.57
N SER A 819 51.39 -17.74 -108.97
CA SER A 819 51.98 -19.06 -109.28
C SER A 819 51.60 -19.51 -110.68
N ARG A 820 50.34 -19.22 -111.11
CA ARG A 820 49.90 -19.62 -112.50
C ARG A 820 50.50 -18.78 -113.60
N LYS A 821 51.17 -17.67 -113.32
CA LYS A 821 51.87 -16.81 -114.35
C LYS A 821 53.30 -17.26 -114.64
N LEU A 822 53.80 -18.25 -113.85
CA LEU A 822 55.15 -18.80 -114.01
C LEU A 822 55.11 -20.17 -114.71
N ALA A 823 56.19 -20.45 -115.51
CA ALA A 823 56.31 -21.67 -116.22
C ALA A 823 56.39 -22.94 -115.35
N PRO A 824 55.87 -24.10 -115.74
CA PRO A 824 55.77 -25.25 -114.83
C PRO A 824 57.14 -25.77 -114.31
N THR A 825 58.26 -25.35 -114.92
CA THR A 825 59.62 -25.75 -114.51
C THR A 825 60.40 -24.67 -113.73
N ASP A 826 59.77 -23.57 -113.36
CA ASP A 826 60.34 -22.42 -112.60
C ASP A 826 60.55 -22.77 -111.15
N PRO A 827 61.77 -22.70 -110.58
CA PRO A 827 62.02 -22.98 -109.14
C PRO A 827 61.20 -22.14 -108.21
N VAL A 828 60.88 -20.84 -108.63
CA VAL A 828 60.07 -19.92 -107.85
C VAL A 828 58.62 -20.36 -107.71
N ARG A 829 58.07 -21.11 -108.68
CA ARG A 829 56.73 -21.69 -108.62
C ARG A 829 56.62 -22.77 -107.57
N GLN A 830 57.69 -23.64 -107.39
CA GLN A 830 57.74 -24.69 -106.35
C GLN A 830 57.81 -24.08 -104.96
N GLU A 831 58.51 -22.94 -104.78
CA GLU A 831 58.59 -22.27 -103.53
C GLU A 831 57.26 -21.62 -103.15
N LEU A 832 56.56 -21.02 -104.17
CA LEU A 832 55.22 -20.46 -104.00
C LEU A 832 54.17 -21.52 -103.66
N GLU A 833 54.20 -22.71 -104.26
CA GLU A 833 53.32 -23.86 -104.00
C GLU A 833 53.61 -24.48 -102.64
N ALA A 834 54.85 -24.50 -102.17
CA ALA A 834 55.23 -24.91 -100.83
C ALA A 834 54.73 -23.86 -99.80
N ALA A 835 54.87 -22.54 -100.05
CA ALA A 835 54.37 -21.49 -99.22
C ALA A 835 52.79 -21.46 -99.11
N MET A 836 52.13 -21.80 -100.23
CA MET A 836 50.67 -21.96 -100.24
C MET A 836 50.18 -23.14 -99.42
N THR A 837 50.86 -24.28 -99.54
CA THR A 837 50.55 -25.48 -98.76
C THR A 837 50.70 -25.21 -97.19
N MET A 838 51.76 -24.43 -96.90
CA MET A 838 51.98 -24.01 -95.51
C MET A 838 50.88 -23.00 -95.04
N ALA A 839 50.51 -22.06 -95.89
CA ALA A 839 49.41 -21.10 -95.57
C ALA A 839 48.06 -21.79 -95.43
N GLU A 840 47.76 -22.82 -96.24
CA GLU A 840 46.56 -23.67 -96.13
C GLU A 840 46.51 -24.44 -94.81
N ARG A 841 47.62 -24.96 -94.32
CA ARG A 841 47.79 -25.68 -93.07
C ARG A 841 47.52 -24.71 -91.88
N VAL A 842 48.13 -23.51 -91.93
CA VAL A 842 47.92 -22.52 -90.89
C VAL A 842 46.47 -22.03 -90.87
N GLY A 843 45.82 -21.93 -92.00
CA GLY A 843 44.39 -21.60 -92.10
C GLY A 843 43.49 -22.72 -91.58
N ALA A 844 43.85 -23.98 -91.76
CA ALA A 844 43.14 -25.16 -91.23
C ALA A 844 43.26 -25.23 -89.71
N ASP A 845 44.48 -25.06 -89.12
CA ASP A 845 44.71 -25.04 -87.67
C ASP A 845 44.04 -23.88 -87.00
N GLY A 846 43.96 -22.71 -87.59
CA GLY A 846 43.22 -21.57 -87.14
C GLY A 846 41.68 -21.80 -87.05
N ARG A 847 41.12 -22.54 -88.05
CA ARG A 847 39.68 -22.89 -88.06
C ARG A 847 39.32 -23.89 -86.92
N GLU A 848 40.20 -24.83 -86.64
CA GLU A 848 40.00 -25.80 -85.57
C GLU A 848 40.07 -25.18 -84.19
N ARG A 849 40.99 -24.25 -83.95
CA ARG A 849 41.06 -23.51 -82.67
C ARG A 849 39.87 -22.56 -82.43
N VAL A 850 39.32 -21.94 -83.42
CA VAL A 850 38.14 -21.11 -83.36
C VAL A 850 36.86 -21.98 -83.19
N ARG A 851 36.84 -23.23 -83.70
CA ARG A 851 35.72 -24.14 -83.44
C ARG A 851 35.73 -24.65 -82.01
N GLY A 852 36.90 -24.83 -81.38
CA GLY A 852 37.03 -25.20 -79.97
C GLY A 852 36.48 -24.18 -78.96
N LEU A 853 36.34 -22.94 -79.48
CA LEU A 853 35.68 -21.84 -78.64
C LEU A 853 34.13 -21.88 -78.70
N ARG A 854 33.57 -22.72 -79.63
CA ARG A 854 32.08 -22.86 -79.77
C ARG A 854 31.58 -24.24 -79.29
N GLY A 855 32.19 -24.85 -78.25
CA GLY A 855 31.88 -26.20 -77.83
C GLY A 855 30.39 -26.40 -77.43
N ASP A 856 29.72 -27.17 -78.21
CA ASP A 856 28.46 -27.84 -77.90
C ASP A 856 28.46 -29.26 -78.42
N VAL A 857 28.94 -30.19 -77.60
CA VAL A 857 28.59 -31.62 -77.73
C VAL A 857 28.25 -32.15 -76.39
N ASP A 858 26.96 -32.49 -76.18
CA ASP A 858 26.41 -32.98 -74.95
C ASP A 858 26.85 -34.44 -74.68
N HIS A 859 28.06 -34.63 -74.10
CA HIS A 859 28.58 -35.94 -73.70
C HIS A 859 27.95 -36.47 -72.41
N ALA A 860 27.01 -35.69 -71.80
CA ALA A 860 26.44 -35.98 -70.47
C ALA A 860 25.35 -37.05 -70.54
N ARG A 861 24.80 -37.35 -71.72
CA ARG A 861 23.63 -38.25 -71.83
C ARG A 861 24.00 -39.75 -72.17
N ASP A 862 25.09 -40.04 -72.86
CA ASP A 862 25.54 -41.44 -73.13
C ASP A 862 27.03 -41.49 -73.31
N LEU A 863 27.79 -41.68 -72.21
CA LEU A 863 29.24 -41.80 -72.19
C LEU A 863 29.70 -43.03 -72.88
N GLY A 864 28.94 -44.15 -72.93
CA GLY A 864 29.27 -45.42 -73.61
C GLY A 864 29.28 -45.25 -75.13
N ALA A 865 28.18 -44.61 -75.61
CA ALA A 865 28.07 -44.30 -77.05
C ALA A 865 29.14 -43.32 -77.50
N ALA A 866 29.45 -42.28 -76.66
CA ALA A 866 30.53 -41.35 -76.98
C ALA A 866 31.93 -41.98 -77.01
N LEU A 867 32.22 -42.91 -76.15
CA LEU A 867 33.49 -43.67 -76.20
C LEU A 867 33.58 -44.62 -77.36
N MET A 868 32.49 -45.24 -77.73
CA MET A 868 32.47 -46.11 -78.94
C MET A 868 32.64 -45.34 -80.25
N ALA A 869 32.15 -44.09 -80.29
CA ALA A 869 32.37 -43.21 -81.45
C ALA A 869 33.86 -42.85 -81.69
N VAL A 870 34.75 -43.10 -80.73
CA VAL A 870 36.24 -43.02 -80.93
C VAL A 870 36.80 -44.01 -81.95
N LEU A 871 36.10 -45.13 -82.24
CA LEU A 871 36.40 -46.05 -83.25
C LEU A 871 36.27 -45.43 -84.67
N ASP A 872 35.27 -44.60 -84.86
CA ASP A 872 35.04 -43.96 -86.18
C ASP A 872 36.11 -42.89 -86.53
N GLU A 873 36.72 -42.31 -85.44
CA GLU A 873 37.80 -41.34 -85.57
C GLU A 873 39.11 -41.99 -85.97
N SER A 874 39.23 -43.34 -85.98
CA SER A 874 40.51 -44.10 -86.11
C SER A 874 40.70 -44.73 -87.46
N HIS A 875 40.14 -44.18 -88.50
CA HIS A 875 40.27 -44.69 -89.91
C HIS A 875 41.75 -44.74 -90.37
N GLY A 876 42.27 -45.94 -90.58
CA GLY A 876 43.57 -46.11 -91.10
C GLY A 876 44.66 -46.81 -90.18
N LEU A 877 44.29 -47.24 -89.04
CA LEU A 877 45.07 -48.01 -88.11
C LEU A 877 44.51 -49.44 -88.02
N ASP A 878 45.35 -50.47 -87.88
CA ASP A 878 44.88 -51.81 -87.50
C ASP A 878 44.24 -51.74 -86.15
N THR A 879 42.93 -51.51 -86.08
CA THR A 879 42.16 -51.30 -84.84
C THR A 879 41.88 -52.67 -84.18
N PRO A 880 42.20 -52.82 -82.90
CA PRO A 880 41.87 -54.02 -82.14
C PRO A 880 40.39 -54.23 -82.03
N VAL A 881 39.91 -55.39 -81.71
CA VAL A 881 38.49 -55.65 -81.41
C VAL A 881 38.17 -54.96 -80.11
N VAL A 882 37.26 -53.93 -80.11
CA VAL A 882 36.88 -53.22 -78.88
C VAL A 882 35.59 -53.84 -78.35
N ARG A 883 35.55 -54.14 -77.05
CA ARG A 883 34.40 -54.70 -76.34
C ARG A 883 33.98 -53.70 -75.22
N LEU A 884 32.74 -53.19 -75.32
CA LEU A 884 32.16 -52.37 -74.26
C LEU A 884 31.34 -53.21 -73.25
N VAL A 885 31.69 -53.16 -72.03
CA VAL A 885 30.95 -53.80 -70.90
C VAL A 885 30.36 -52.72 -69.98
N VAL A 886 29.06 -52.73 -69.79
CA VAL A 886 28.38 -51.77 -68.85
C VAL A 886 27.85 -52.58 -67.71
N GLU A 887 28.35 -52.23 -66.52
CA GLU A 887 27.91 -52.81 -65.21
C GLU A 887 27.04 -51.83 -64.44
N GLY A 888 25.84 -52.25 -64.00
CA GLY A 888 24.87 -51.41 -63.30
C GLY A 888 23.96 -50.63 -64.25
N THR A 889 23.04 -49.87 -63.70
CA THR A 889 22.11 -49.07 -64.49
C THR A 889 22.65 -47.64 -64.69
N PRO A 890 22.84 -47.22 -65.98
CA PRO A 890 23.32 -45.87 -66.27
C PRO A 890 22.54 -44.78 -65.51
N ARG A 891 23.28 -43.83 -65.03
CA ARG A 891 22.75 -42.72 -64.29
C ARG A 891 23.27 -41.39 -64.81
N PRO A 892 22.45 -40.28 -64.68
CA PRO A 892 22.96 -38.98 -65.10
C PRO A 892 24.21 -38.60 -64.30
N MET A 893 25.25 -38.26 -64.99
CA MET A 893 26.56 -37.88 -64.42
C MET A 893 26.62 -36.34 -64.34
N GLN A 894 27.32 -35.81 -63.33
CA GLN A 894 27.67 -34.38 -63.30
C GLN A 894 28.52 -34.09 -64.61
N ARG A 895 28.26 -32.94 -65.22
CA ARG A 895 28.83 -32.53 -66.48
C ARG A 895 30.36 -32.62 -66.49
N CYS A 896 30.99 -32.09 -65.44
CA CYS A 896 32.43 -32.14 -65.27
C CYS A 896 32.97 -33.61 -65.22
N ALA A 897 32.28 -34.47 -64.46
CA ALA A 897 32.67 -35.87 -64.29
C ALA A 897 32.50 -36.67 -65.59
N SER A 898 31.43 -36.39 -66.34
CA SER A 898 31.17 -36.99 -67.60
C SER A 898 32.20 -36.55 -68.68
N GLU A 899 32.47 -35.27 -68.78
CA GLU A 899 33.45 -34.69 -69.74
C GLU A 899 34.83 -35.20 -69.42
N GLU A 900 35.29 -35.20 -68.17
CA GLU A 900 36.61 -35.65 -67.83
C GLU A 900 36.78 -37.23 -67.99
N ALA A 901 35.72 -37.99 -67.63
CA ALA A 901 35.69 -39.44 -67.86
C ALA A 901 35.77 -39.79 -69.35
N TYR A 902 35.04 -39.06 -70.21
CA TYR A 902 35.12 -39.22 -71.66
C TYR A 902 36.55 -38.96 -72.16
N MET A 903 37.14 -37.85 -71.74
CA MET A 903 38.49 -37.49 -72.21
C MET A 903 39.57 -38.52 -71.78
N ILE A 904 39.40 -39.03 -70.51
CA ILE A 904 40.31 -40.08 -70.01
C ILE A 904 40.11 -41.38 -70.80
N GLY A 905 38.83 -41.80 -71.02
CA GLY A 905 38.48 -42.99 -71.75
C GLY A 905 38.99 -42.94 -73.24
N ARG A 906 38.75 -41.81 -73.91
CA ARG A 906 39.18 -41.52 -75.27
C ARG A 906 40.72 -41.60 -75.39
N GLU A 907 41.45 -40.94 -74.47
CA GLU A 907 42.92 -40.97 -74.49
C GLU A 907 43.47 -42.40 -74.25
N ALA A 908 42.87 -43.15 -73.32
CA ALA A 908 43.24 -44.52 -73.01
C ALA A 908 43.03 -45.46 -74.22
N MET A 909 41.88 -45.30 -74.92
CA MET A 909 41.58 -46.05 -76.09
C MET A 909 42.55 -45.72 -77.24
N LEU A 910 42.82 -44.47 -77.51
CA LEU A 910 43.72 -44.00 -78.54
C LEU A 910 45.17 -44.48 -78.27
N ASN A 911 45.59 -44.51 -77.01
CA ASN A 911 46.90 -45.05 -76.63
C ASN A 911 46.96 -46.54 -76.85
N ALA A 912 45.90 -47.29 -76.59
CA ALA A 912 45.83 -48.70 -76.89
C ALA A 912 45.92 -48.98 -78.43
N PHE A 913 45.22 -48.17 -79.24
CA PHE A 913 45.22 -48.31 -80.68
C PHE A 913 46.58 -47.95 -81.32
N ARG A 914 47.25 -46.92 -80.77
CA ARG A 914 48.48 -46.40 -81.37
C ARG A 914 49.70 -47.13 -80.89
N HIS A 915 49.72 -47.60 -79.69
CA HIS A 915 50.94 -48.00 -79.00
C HIS A 915 50.99 -49.49 -78.55
N ALA A 916 49.76 -50.02 -78.15
CA ALA A 916 49.73 -51.30 -77.46
C ALA A 916 49.93 -52.52 -78.38
N LYS A 917 49.71 -52.45 -79.70
CA LYS A 917 49.62 -53.62 -80.62
C LYS A 917 48.71 -54.70 -80.05
N ALA A 918 47.58 -54.27 -79.42
CA ALA A 918 46.62 -55.14 -78.77
C ALA A 918 45.73 -55.83 -79.80
N GLY A 919 45.39 -57.10 -79.57
CA GLY A 919 44.35 -57.80 -80.32
C GLY A 919 42.93 -57.42 -79.88
N THR A 920 42.75 -57.07 -78.56
CA THR A 920 41.49 -56.73 -77.97
C THR A 920 41.66 -55.57 -76.97
N VAL A 921 40.69 -54.61 -76.94
CA VAL A 921 40.59 -53.57 -75.98
C VAL A 921 39.18 -53.66 -75.31
N GLN A 922 39.14 -53.85 -74.01
CA GLN A 922 37.91 -53.89 -73.25
C GLN A 922 37.69 -52.59 -72.49
N VAL A 923 36.57 -51.91 -72.75
CA VAL A 923 36.15 -50.75 -72.05
C VAL A 923 35.01 -51.14 -71.10
N SER A 924 35.19 -50.99 -69.80
CA SER A 924 34.19 -51.32 -68.78
C SER A 924 33.74 -50.08 -68.09
N LEU A 925 32.39 -49.81 -68.09
CA LEU A 925 31.70 -48.68 -67.39
C LEU A 925 30.89 -49.23 -66.22
N GLY A 926 31.27 -48.93 -64.99
CA GLY A 926 30.63 -49.37 -63.78
C GLY A 926 29.82 -48.21 -63.11
N TYR A 927 28.47 -48.30 -63.08
CA TYR A 927 27.58 -47.34 -62.51
C TYR A 927 27.17 -47.74 -61.03
N GLY A 928 28.20 -47.76 -60.16
CA GLY A 928 28.02 -48.19 -58.77
C GLY A 928 27.31 -47.20 -57.87
N ARG A 929 26.80 -47.68 -56.71
CA ARG A 929 26.14 -46.79 -55.68
C ARG A 929 27.12 -45.85 -54.99
N HIS A 930 28.39 -46.25 -54.85
CA HIS A 930 29.43 -45.53 -54.12
C HIS A 930 30.42 -44.78 -55.02
N ALA A 931 30.58 -45.21 -56.27
CA ALA A 931 31.48 -44.59 -57.23
C ALA A 931 31.07 -44.94 -58.65
N PHE A 932 31.41 -44.05 -59.61
CA PHE A 932 31.51 -44.37 -61.03
C PHE A 932 32.87 -44.89 -61.28
N ARG A 933 32.99 -45.97 -62.21
CA ARG A 933 34.19 -46.55 -62.56
C ARG A 933 34.30 -46.69 -64.10
N LEU A 934 35.39 -46.20 -64.69
CA LEU A 934 35.71 -46.44 -66.08
C LEU A 934 37.05 -47.21 -66.16
N ARG A 935 37.03 -48.36 -66.75
CA ARG A 935 38.23 -49.15 -66.92
C ARG A 935 38.45 -49.48 -68.39
N VAL A 936 39.67 -49.28 -68.83
CA VAL A 936 40.11 -49.63 -70.20
C VAL A 936 41.27 -50.59 -70.06
N ASP A 937 41.11 -51.82 -70.61
CA ASP A 937 42.06 -52.88 -70.55
C ASP A 937 42.42 -53.25 -71.98
N ASP A 938 43.71 -53.33 -72.30
CA ASP A 938 44.23 -53.87 -73.56
C ASP A 938 45.10 -55.14 -73.30
N ASP A 939 45.14 -56.04 -74.23
CA ASP A 939 45.96 -57.31 -74.22
C ASP A 939 47.32 -57.18 -74.95
N GLY A 940 47.78 -55.97 -75.13
CA GLY A 940 48.97 -55.62 -75.91
C GLY A 940 50.30 -55.83 -75.20
N ILE A 941 51.33 -55.23 -75.75
CA ILE A 941 52.72 -55.43 -75.29
C ILE A 941 53.01 -54.82 -73.92
N GLY A 942 52.10 -53.93 -73.39
CA GLY A 942 52.35 -53.20 -72.16
C GLY A 942 53.57 -52.27 -72.24
N PHE A 943 53.84 -51.53 -71.18
CA PHE A 943 55.05 -50.70 -71.09
C PHE A 943 55.63 -50.77 -69.65
N SER A 944 56.98 -50.60 -69.57
CA SER A 944 57.65 -50.55 -68.27
C SER A 944 57.45 -49.16 -67.58
N GLN A 945 57.04 -49.16 -66.36
CA GLN A 945 56.85 -47.95 -65.61
C GLN A 945 58.16 -47.17 -65.30
N GLU A 946 59.33 -47.81 -65.43
CA GLU A 946 60.63 -47.17 -65.18
C GLU A 946 61.13 -46.33 -66.38
N ALA A 947 60.50 -46.47 -67.56
CA ALA A 947 60.86 -45.73 -68.78
C ALA A 947 60.09 -44.39 -68.93
N GLY A 948 59.34 -43.97 -67.97
CA GLY A 948 58.38 -42.88 -68.05
C GLY A 948 58.94 -41.48 -67.82
N THR A 949 60.22 -41.20 -67.77
CA THR A 949 60.82 -39.89 -67.62
C THR A 949 61.52 -39.30 -68.82
N ALA A 950 61.38 -39.89 -69.99
CA ALA A 950 61.89 -39.33 -71.23
C ALA A 950 60.87 -38.47 -71.95
N GLU A 951 61.27 -37.29 -72.42
CA GLU A 951 60.52 -36.26 -73.07
C GLU A 951 59.52 -36.80 -74.12
N GLY A 952 58.17 -36.63 -73.84
CA GLY A 952 57.18 -36.92 -74.89
C GLY A 952 55.82 -37.54 -74.41
N HIS A 953 55.63 -37.96 -73.14
CA HIS A 953 54.44 -38.69 -72.72
C HIS A 953 53.46 -37.78 -71.89
N TRP A 954 52.92 -36.73 -72.56
CA TRP A 954 51.94 -35.80 -71.93
C TRP A 954 50.58 -36.45 -71.63
N GLY A 955 50.26 -37.60 -72.26
CA GLY A 955 48.98 -38.28 -72.16
C GLY A 955 48.72 -38.88 -70.77
N LEU A 956 49.69 -39.49 -70.12
CA LEU A 956 49.52 -40.14 -68.81
C LEU A 956 49.39 -39.13 -67.65
N ALA A 957 50.21 -38.08 -67.67
CA ALA A 957 50.10 -36.97 -66.68
C ALA A 957 48.80 -36.23 -66.84
N GLY A 958 48.31 -36.00 -68.04
CA GLY A 958 47.07 -35.43 -68.40
C GLY A 958 45.83 -36.21 -67.88
N MET A 959 45.90 -37.54 -67.94
CA MET A 959 44.84 -38.41 -67.38
C MET A 959 44.76 -38.32 -65.86
N GLN A 960 45.88 -38.20 -65.13
CA GLN A 960 45.87 -38.00 -63.65
C GLN A 960 45.29 -36.64 -63.26
N GLU A 961 45.68 -35.58 -63.96
CA GLU A 961 45.18 -34.26 -63.74
C GLU A 961 43.68 -34.16 -64.01
N ARG A 962 43.18 -34.78 -65.07
CA ARG A 962 41.75 -34.86 -65.42
C ARG A 962 40.97 -35.66 -64.39
N ALA A 963 41.52 -36.80 -63.92
CA ALA A 963 40.86 -37.55 -62.84
C ALA A 963 40.74 -36.75 -61.59
N ALA A 964 41.77 -35.98 -61.18
CA ALA A 964 41.68 -35.07 -60.00
C ALA A 964 40.64 -33.96 -60.18
N ARG A 965 40.48 -33.38 -61.39
CA ARG A 965 39.45 -32.42 -61.72
C ARG A 965 38.04 -32.99 -61.62
N ALA A 966 37.86 -34.25 -61.95
CA ALA A 966 36.62 -34.98 -61.77
C ALA A 966 36.38 -35.42 -60.30
N GLY A 967 37.27 -35.08 -59.37
CA GLY A 967 37.22 -35.51 -57.97
C GLY A 967 37.44 -37.00 -57.77
N GLY A 968 38.04 -37.65 -58.76
CA GLY A 968 38.35 -39.08 -58.82
C GLY A 968 39.84 -39.37 -58.79
N THR A 969 40.18 -40.65 -58.96
CA THR A 969 41.54 -41.14 -59.07
C THR A 969 41.68 -42.10 -60.26
N VAL A 970 42.82 -42.09 -60.98
CA VAL A 970 43.09 -43.01 -62.02
C VAL A 970 44.30 -43.86 -61.64
N ALA A 971 44.14 -45.16 -61.72
CA ALA A 971 45.23 -46.14 -61.53
C ALA A 971 45.65 -46.75 -62.90
N ILE A 972 46.91 -46.61 -63.24
CA ILE A 972 47.46 -47.14 -64.46
C ILE A 972 48.32 -48.33 -64.09
N ARG A 973 48.00 -49.50 -64.61
CA ARG A 973 48.74 -50.75 -64.38
C ARG A 973 49.20 -51.33 -65.74
N SER A 974 50.45 -51.38 -65.93
CA SER A 974 51.04 -52.11 -67.06
C SER A 974 51.82 -53.24 -66.49
N GLY A 975 51.61 -54.42 -67.02
CA GLY A 975 52.32 -55.65 -66.63
C GLY A 975 53.71 -55.74 -67.25
N ARG A 976 54.40 -56.84 -66.99
CA ARG A 976 55.64 -57.18 -67.71
C ARG A 976 55.36 -57.27 -69.24
N PRO A 977 56.32 -56.98 -70.07
CA PRO A 977 56.12 -57.04 -71.54
C PRO A 977 55.35 -58.28 -71.99
N GLY A 978 54.22 -58.09 -72.70
CA GLY A 978 53.33 -59.11 -73.16
C GLY A 978 52.08 -59.41 -72.28
N ARG A 979 51.71 -58.55 -71.27
CA ARG A 979 50.53 -58.70 -70.47
C ARG A 979 49.57 -57.53 -70.53
N GLY A 980 49.63 -56.66 -71.51
CA GLY A 980 48.70 -55.51 -71.72
C GLY A 980 48.76 -54.41 -70.68
N THR A 981 47.95 -53.38 -70.88
CA THR A 981 47.79 -52.23 -69.94
C THR A 981 46.33 -52.11 -69.43
N SER A 982 46.14 -51.72 -68.15
CA SER A 982 44.85 -51.42 -67.53
C SER A 982 44.86 -50.01 -66.99
N ILE A 983 43.92 -49.19 -67.41
CA ILE A 983 43.65 -47.84 -66.94
C ILE A 983 42.32 -47.90 -66.25
N ASP A 984 42.29 -47.58 -64.89
CA ASP A 984 41.16 -47.73 -64.04
C ASP A 984 40.86 -46.37 -63.32
N LEU A 985 39.88 -45.69 -63.85
CA LEU A 985 39.36 -44.39 -63.25
C LEU A 985 38.22 -44.68 -62.29
N GLN A 986 38.32 -44.14 -61.12
CA GLN A 986 37.25 -44.19 -60.10
C GLN A 986 36.90 -42.80 -59.64
N ILE A 987 35.60 -42.43 -59.78
CA ILE A 987 35.03 -41.15 -59.31
C ILE A 987 34.02 -41.45 -58.22
N PRO A 988 34.24 -40.97 -57.00
CA PRO A 988 33.26 -41.14 -55.90
C PRO A 988 31.86 -40.61 -56.26
N ALA A 989 30.80 -41.25 -55.72
CA ALA A 989 29.37 -40.90 -56.02
C ALA A 989 29.01 -39.46 -55.82
N ALA A 990 29.64 -38.77 -54.81
CA ALA A 990 29.41 -37.38 -54.55
C ALA A 990 29.82 -36.44 -55.71
N PHE A 991 30.75 -36.82 -56.56
CA PHE A 991 31.24 -36.06 -57.68
C PHE A 991 30.78 -36.65 -59.03
N ALA A 992 30.39 -37.92 -59.04
CA ALA A 992 29.99 -38.61 -60.24
C ALA A 992 28.56 -38.35 -60.68
N TRP A 993 27.62 -38.32 -59.72
CA TRP A 993 26.20 -38.31 -60.04
C TRP A 993 25.58 -36.95 -59.89
N GLU A 994 24.59 -36.54 -60.67
CA GLU A 994 23.71 -35.44 -60.50
C GLU A 994 22.85 -35.74 -59.30
N SER A 995 22.90 -34.89 -58.23
CA SER A 995 22.10 -35.02 -57.02
C SER A 995 20.67 -34.57 -57.33
N PRO A 996 19.62 -35.36 -57.05
CA PRO A 996 18.23 -34.92 -57.20
C PRO A 996 17.81 -34.07 -56.01
N TYR A 997 18.54 -32.98 -55.66
CA TYR A 997 18.21 -32.12 -54.52
C TYR A 997 17.42 -30.89 -54.98
N ARG A 998 16.04 -30.95 -54.86
CA ARG A 998 15.15 -29.81 -54.72
C ARG A 998 15.10 -29.48 -53.25
N PRO A 999 15.34 -28.24 -52.75
CA PRO A 999 15.17 -27.88 -51.34
C PRO A 999 13.68 -27.76 -51.03
N GLY A 1000 13.08 -28.78 -50.46
CA GLY A 1000 11.73 -28.78 -49.91
C GLY A 1000 11.77 -28.69 -48.39
N PHE A 1001 10.92 -27.83 -47.84
CA PHE A 1001 10.73 -27.46 -46.42
C PHE A 1001 10.42 -28.62 -45.44
N ALA A 1002 10.45 -29.87 -45.84
CA ALA A 1002 10.07 -31.02 -45.01
C ALA A 1002 11.12 -31.44 -43.97
N GLY A 1003 12.41 -31.17 -44.20
CA GLY A 1003 13.50 -31.61 -43.30
C GLY A 1003 13.66 -30.80 -42.02
N LEU A 1004 13.12 -29.57 -41.92
CA LEU A 1004 13.17 -28.73 -40.74
C LEU A 1004 12.13 -29.13 -39.66
N ARG A 1005 10.99 -29.70 -40.07
CA ARG A 1005 9.93 -30.14 -39.15
C ARG A 1005 10.31 -31.39 -38.34
N ASP A 1006 11.09 -32.28 -38.92
CA ASP A 1006 11.51 -33.51 -38.22
C ASP A 1006 12.68 -33.27 -37.27
N ARG A 1007 13.58 -32.35 -37.57
CA ARG A 1007 14.63 -31.91 -36.63
C ARG A 1007 14.06 -31.11 -35.45
N ALA A 1008 13.08 -30.26 -35.68
CA ALA A 1008 12.37 -29.53 -34.61
C ALA A 1008 11.57 -30.47 -33.67
N ARG A 1009 10.93 -31.52 -34.23
CA ARG A 1009 10.23 -32.55 -33.43
C ARG A 1009 11.21 -33.43 -32.63
N ALA A 1010 12.37 -33.72 -33.13
CA ALA A 1010 13.40 -34.47 -32.41
C ALA A 1010 14.02 -33.65 -31.27
N MET A 1011 14.17 -32.35 -31.44
CA MET A 1011 14.68 -31.42 -30.41
C MET A 1011 13.64 -31.16 -29.29
N LEU A 1012 12.36 -31.05 -29.63
CA LEU A 1012 11.27 -30.90 -28.67
C LEU A 1012 11.00 -32.18 -27.83
N LYS A 1013 11.30 -33.35 -28.37
CA LYS A 1013 11.23 -34.62 -27.63
C LYS A 1013 12.33 -34.78 -26.57
N ARG A 1014 13.46 -34.10 -26.70
CA ARG A 1014 14.57 -34.10 -25.72
C ARG A 1014 14.41 -33.09 -24.58
N LEU A 1015 13.43 -32.18 -24.64
CA LEU A 1015 13.18 -31.13 -23.65
C LEU A 1015 11.97 -31.38 -22.72
N ARG A 1016 11.37 -32.57 -22.72
CA ARG A 1016 10.39 -32.94 -21.72
C ARG A 1016 11.10 -33.46 -20.47
N PRO A 1017 10.96 -32.79 -19.31
CA PRO A 1017 11.43 -33.34 -18.05
C PRO A 1017 10.60 -34.56 -17.68
N ALA A 1018 11.26 -35.56 -17.10
CA ALA A 1018 10.63 -36.76 -16.58
C ALA A 1018 9.63 -36.41 -15.44
N PRO A 1019 8.51 -37.12 -15.32
CA PRO A 1019 7.58 -36.93 -14.20
C PRO A 1019 8.27 -37.38 -12.92
N ARG A 1020 8.31 -36.49 -11.94
CA ARG A 1020 8.60 -36.86 -10.54
C ARG A 1020 7.35 -37.51 -9.96
N GLY A 1021 7.53 -38.68 -9.40
CA GLY A 1021 6.56 -39.41 -8.58
C GLY A 1021 6.32 -38.75 -7.23
#